data_03f83e16018543f3591cb80b305e0571
#
_entry.id   03f83e16018543f3591cb80b305e0571
#
_cell.length_a   1.000
_cell.length_b   1.000
_cell.length_c   1.000
_cell.angle_alpha   90.00
_cell.angle_beta   90.00
_cell.angle_gamma   90.00
#
_symmetry.space_group_name_H-M   'P 1'
#
loop_
_entity.id
_entity.type
_entity.pdbx_description
1 polymer ?
#
loop_
_entity_poly.entity_id
_entity_poly.type
_entity_poly.pdbx_seq_one_letter_code
_entity_poly.pdbx_strand_id
1 'polypeptide(L)'
;MDWLERPFEESEIFEVIKEFNGDKSPGPDGFSMAFFQACWGILKSDLMAVFHHFHVTGQFDKSLNATFIALIPKKATAVEVKDFRPISLVGGVYKILAKVLATRLRMVLGEIISAPQNAFILNRQILDSVLIANECLDSRLKSGQPGLLCKLDIEKAFDHVNWGFLSNLLERCVFSNKWRQWISFCLSTVHFSILINGTPHGFFGSSRGLRQGDPLSPLLFVLVMEAIGRMLNKAVHEGRLSGFSVGASSERSLMVSHLLFADDTLIFCDANIDQILILRMVLIWFEVVSGLKINLGKSELVAVGAVHNMDLLVAVLGCKQGSLLMKYLGLPLGAKFKDKSIWNPILEKMERKLASWKKSYLSKGGRVTLIKSTLSNLPTYFLSLFPIPASVANRIARLQRDFLWGGLGDEPKFHLVNWSSVCTPLSSGGLGIRNLRTFNVALLGKWLWRFGQERDALWRQVIEVKYGCEWGGWCSSSFSGPYRVSLWKNIRRGWHSLSKFILYEIGDGSKVQFWLDRWCGSSPLADHYPDLYRICCNKEASVADLMRFTNGVLHWDFQFCREVHNRELEAFRSFINSIYCTPVRGNGEDKRCWLPCKSKGFTISAYYHLLVGHSEQFFPWKSIWKQKIPSRVAFFVWTAALGKCLTIDNLRKRKVCIVDWCYTCKCNSETIDHLFLHCPDRKSSCRERV
;
A
#
# COMPACT_ATOMS: atom_id res chain seq x y z
N MET A 1 -30.39 -4.98 1.73
CA MET A 1 -30.34 -5.22 0.25
C MET A 1 -31.06 -4.12 -0.53
N ASP A 2 -32.14 -3.55 -0.03
CA ASP A 2 -32.93 -2.49 -0.69
C ASP A 2 -32.09 -1.26 -1.09
N TRP A 3 -31.05 -0.98 -0.32
CA TRP A 3 -30.12 0.09 -0.62
C TRP A 3 -29.40 -0.09 -1.98
N LEU A 4 -29.12 -1.32 -2.42
CA LEU A 4 -28.49 -1.60 -3.72
C LEU A 4 -29.39 -1.19 -4.90
N GLU A 5 -30.69 -1.29 -4.72
CA GLU A 5 -31.71 -1.10 -5.77
C GLU A 5 -32.38 0.27 -5.72
N ARG A 6 -31.93 1.16 -4.84
CA ARG A 6 -32.47 2.52 -4.80
C ARG A 6 -32.31 3.22 -6.15
N PRO A 7 -33.16 4.17 -6.47
CA PRO A 7 -32.99 5.00 -7.67
C PRO A 7 -31.56 5.57 -7.77
N PHE A 8 -31.12 5.79 -8.99
CA PHE A 8 -29.81 6.39 -9.23
C PHE A 8 -29.91 7.91 -9.05
N GLU A 9 -29.01 8.48 -8.25
CA GLU A 9 -28.95 9.91 -7.98
C GLU A 9 -27.90 10.61 -8.87
N GLU A 10 -28.16 11.85 -9.27
CA GLU A 10 -27.24 12.67 -10.08
C GLU A 10 -25.88 12.79 -9.39
N SER A 11 -25.87 13.01 -8.07
CA SER A 11 -24.64 13.12 -7.26
C SER A 11 -23.77 11.88 -7.33
N GLU A 12 -24.39 10.68 -7.23
CA GLU A 12 -23.69 9.39 -7.30
C GLU A 12 -23.03 9.17 -8.65
N ILE A 13 -23.74 9.46 -9.72
CA ILE A 13 -23.24 9.32 -11.11
C ILE A 13 -22.09 10.31 -11.36
N PHE A 14 -22.25 11.55 -10.93
CA PHE A 14 -21.24 12.59 -11.11
C PHE A 14 -19.94 12.30 -10.37
N GLU A 15 -20.03 11.82 -9.14
CA GLU A 15 -18.83 11.42 -8.38
C GLU A 15 -18.10 10.27 -9.06
N VAL A 16 -18.81 9.28 -9.56
CA VAL A 16 -18.23 8.17 -10.33
C VAL A 16 -17.52 8.68 -11.57
N ILE A 17 -18.10 9.64 -12.30
CA ILE A 17 -17.47 10.22 -13.50
C ILE A 17 -16.19 10.96 -13.12
N LYS A 18 -16.17 11.72 -12.01
CA LYS A 18 -14.97 12.42 -11.51
C LYS A 18 -13.83 11.49 -11.13
N GLU A 19 -14.14 10.32 -10.58
CA GLU A 19 -13.13 9.32 -10.16
C GLU A 19 -12.40 8.68 -11.35
N PHE A 20 -12.97 8.70 -12.55
CA PHE A 20 -12.33 8.09 -13.69
C PHE A 20 -11.10 8.90 -14.16
N ASN A 21 -10.07 8.16 -14.56
CA ASN A 21 -8.96 8.78 -15.29
C ASN A 21 -9.41 9.13 -16.72
N GLY A 22 -9.44 10.42 -17.02
CA GLY A 22 -9.88 10.94 -18.33
C GLY A 22 -9.06 10.49 -19.54
N ASP A 23 -7.77 10.15 -19.33
CA ASP A 23 -6.82 9.80 -20.40
C ASP A 23 -6.87 8.32 -20.82
N LYS A 24 -7.82 7.54 -20.30
CA LYS A 24 -7.97 6.13 -20.71
C LYS A 24 -8.64 6.01 -22.07
N SER A 25 -8.20 4.97 -22.82
CA SER A 25 -8.75 4.67 -24.15
C SER A 25 -10.28 4.51 -24.12
N PRO A 26 -11.00 5.08 -25.09
CA PRO A 26 -12.44 4.91 -25.23
C PRO A 26 -12.83 3.51 -25.70
N GLY A 27 -14.11 3.22 -25.64
CA GLY A 27 -14.73 2.05 -26.26
C GLY A 27 -15.20 2.33 -27.70
N PRO A 28 -16.16 1.53 -28.21
CA PRO A 28 -16.71 1.70 -29.56
C PRO A 28 -17.38 3.04 -29.82
N ASP A 29 -17.85 3.73 -28.77
CA ASP A 29 -18.45 5.06 -28.82
C ASP A 29 -17.43 6.18 -29.11
N GLY A 30 -16.13 5.92 -29.03
CA GLY A 30 -15.07 6.87 -29.31
C GLY A 30 -14.86 7.95 -28.23
N PHE A 31 -15.69 8.00 -27.17
CA PHE A 31 -15.62 9.04 -26.14
C PHE A 31 -14.76 8.60 -24.94
N SER A 32 -13.74 9.40 -24.61
CA SER A 32 -12.96 9.22 -23.40
C SER A 32 -13.72 9.71 -22.16
N MET A 33 -13.30 9.29 -20.95
CA MET A 33 -13.92 9.81 -19.72
C MET A 33 -13.69 11.31 -19.52
N ALA A 34 -12.64 11.89 -20.10
CA ALA A 34 -12.43 13.35 -20.11
C ALA A 34 -13.57 14.10 -20.80
N PHE A 35 -14.16 13.54 -21.86
CA PHE A 35 -15.33 14.09 -22.51
C PHE A 35 -16.54 14.15 -21.57
N PHE A 36 -16.87 13.05 -20.88
CA PHE A 36 -17.97 13.03 -19.92
C PHE A 36 -17.74 13.98 -18.73
N GLN A 37 -16.49 14.13 -18.29
CA GLN A 37 -16.11 15.08 -17.23
C GLN A 37 -16.29 16.54 -17.68
N ALA A 38 -15.86 16.88 -18.89
CA ALA A 38 -15.94 18.24 -19.43
C ALA A 38 -17.36 18.65 -19.84
N CYS A 39 -18.13 17.72 -20.40
CA CYS A 39 -19.46 17.97 -20.95
C CYS A 39 -20.61 17.59 -20.01
N TRP A 40 -20.35 17.36 -18.73
CA TRP A 40 -21.37 16.93 -17.76
C TRP A 40 -22.62 17.81 -17.77
N GLY A 41 -22.46 19.13 -17.81
CA GLY A 41 -23.58 20.07 -17.80
C GLY A 41 -24.55 19.90 -18.96
N ILE A 42 -24.09 19.34 -20.11
CA ILE A 42 -24.90 19.07 -21.31
C ILE A 42 -25.49 17.66 -21.23
N LEU A 43 -24.68 16.68 -20.86
CA LEU A 43 -25.01 15.26 -20.96
C LEU A 43 -25.84 14.72 -19.77
N LYS A 44 -25.93 15.45 -18.67
CA LYS A 44 -26.53 14.95 -17.46
C LYS A 44 -27.98 14.49 -17.58
N SER A 45 -28.80 15.24 -18.32
CA SER A 45 -30.22 14.91 -18.53
C SER A 45 -30.39 13.57 -19.26
N ASP A 46 -29.60 13.36 -20.31
CA ASP A 46 -29.69 12.16 -21.14
C ASP A 46 -29.13 10.95 -20.39
N LEU A 47 -28.02 11.13 -19.68
CA LEU A 47 -27.47 10.07 -18.79
C LEU A 47 -28.48 9.69 -17.72
N MET A 48 -29.09 10.67 -17.04
CA MET A 48 -30.12 10.39 -16.03
C MET A 48 -31.30 9.64 -16.60
N ALA A 49 -31.75 9.98 -17.85
CA ALA A 49 -32.82 9.24 -18.54
C ALA A 49 -32.43 7.77 -18.78
N VAL A 50 -31.23 7.49 -19.25
CA VAL A 50 -30.71 6.12 -19.44
C VAL A 50 -30.67 5.36 -18.10
N PHE A 51 -30.17 5.98 -17.03
CA PHE A 51 -30.14 5.35 -15.71
C PHE A 51 -31.52 5.12 -15.13
N HIS A 52 -32.45 6.03 -15.32
CA HIS A 52 -33.85 5.86 -14.91
C HIS A 52 -34.51 4.70 -15.66
N HIS A 53 -34.34 4.65 -16.99
CA HIS A 53 -34.86 3.55 -17.82
C HIS A 53 -34.30 2.21 -17.35
N PHE A 54 -32.97 2.12 -17.11
CA PHE A 54 -32.34 0.90 -16.57
C PHE A 54 -32.88 0.52 -15.20
N HIS A 55 -33.10 1.50 -14.32
CA HIS A 55 -33.66 1.24 -12.99
C HIS A 55 -35.06 0.61 -13.05
N VAL A 56 -35.91 1.10 -13.96
CA VAL A 56 -37.31 0.64 -14.10
C VAL A 56 -37.40 -0.69 -14.84
N THR A 57 -36.70 -0.81 -15.97
CA THR A 57 -36.86 -1.97 -16.89
C THR A 57 -35.80 -3.05 -16.65
N GLY A 58 -34.67 -2.75 -16.01
CA GLY A 58 -33.49 -3.63 -15.91
C GLY A 58 -32.72 -3.75 -17.23
N GLN A 59 -33.03 -2.91 -18.23
CA GLN A 59 -32.50 -3.00 -19.57
C GLN A 59 -31.98 -1.63 -20.07
N PHE A 60 -31.05 -1.67 -21.00
CA PHE A 60 -30.55 -0.53 -21.76
C PHE A 60 -30.34 -0.99 -23.22
N ASP A 61 -30.16 -0.04 -24.14
CA ASP A 61 -29.88 -0.38 -25.55
C ASP A 61 -28.59 -1.22 -25.64
N LYS A 62 -28.69 -2.40 -26.27
CA LYS A 62 -27.59 -3.37 -26.36
C LYS A 62 -26.35 -2.82 -27.05
N SER A 63 -26.51 -1.81 -27.92
CA SER A 63 -25.37 -1.13 -28.57
C SER A 63 -24.44 -0.46 -27.59
N LEU A 64 -24.95 0.02 -26.45
CA LEU A 64 -24.15 0.60 -25.36
C LEU A 64 -23.18 -0.42 -24.72
N ASN A 65 -23.46 -1.72 -24.85
CA ASN A 65 -22.65 -2.80 -24.32
C ASN A 65 -21.66 -3.40 -25.33
N ALA A 66 -21.58 -2.86 -26.54
CA ALA A 66 -20.56 -3.21 -27.50
C ALA A 66 -19.15 -2.91 -26.93
N THR A 67 -18.19 -3.76 -27.22
CA THR A 67 -16.88 -3.75 -26.57
C THR A 67 -15.78 -4.09 -27.57
N PHE A 68 -14.73 -3.28 -27.64
CA PHE A 68 -13.53 -3.66 -28.34
C PHE A 68 -12.58 -4.49 -27.47
N ILE A 69 -11.97 -5.52 -28.02
CA ILE A 69 -10.89 -6.28 -27.38
C ILE A 69 -9.56 -5.80 -27.94
N ALA A 70 -8.73 -5.17 -27.10
CA ALA A 70 -7.36 -4.84 -27.42
C ALA A 70 -6.41 -5.94 -26.89
N LEU A 71 -5.51 -6.42 -27.75
CA LEU A 71 -4.54 -7.48 -27.42
C LEU A 71 -3.24 -6.85 -26.88
N ILE A 72 -3.01 -6.94 -25.58
CA ILE A 72 -1.83 -6.38 -24.92
C ILE A 72 -0.78 -7.47 -24.67
N PRO A 73 0.47 -7.34 -25.20
CA PRO A 73 1.49 -8.36 -25.05
C PRO A 73 1.90 -8.56 -23.58
N LYS A 74 1.96 -9.79 -23.10
CA LYS A 74 2.44 -10.18 -21.75
C LYS A 74 3.97 -10.13 -21.66
N LYS A 75 4.66 -10.28 -22.79
CA LYS A 75 6.12 -10.30 -22.92
C LYS A 75 6.55 -9.59 -24.21
N ALA A 76 7.79 -9.08 -24.25
CA ALA A 76 8.32 -8.35 -25.40
C ALA A 76 8.38 -9.18 -26.68
N THR A 77 8.49 -10.50 -26.56
CA THR A 77 8.56 -11.47 -27.66
C THR A 77 7.22 -12.19 -27.87
N ALA A 78 6.09 -11.52 -27.67
CA ALA A 78 4.77 -12.09 -27.88
C ALA A 78 4.51 -12.32 -29.37
N VAL A 79 4.22 -13.56 -29.76
CA VAL A 79 3.90 -13.98 -31.14
C VAL A 79 2.56 -14.70 -31.19
N GLU A 80 2.30 -15.61 -30.25
CA GLU A 80 1.09 -16.41 -30.21
C GLU A 80 -0.04 -15.70 -29.44
N VAL A 81 -1.30 -15.97 -29.76
CA VAL A 81 -2.49 -15.37 -29.10
C VAL A 81 -2.45 -15.56 -27.59
N LYS A 82 -1.95 -16.71 -27.10
CA LYS A 82 -1.77 -16.97 -25.66
C LYS A 82 -0.82 -16.00 -24.94
N ASP A 83 0.07 -15.34 -25.70
CA ASP A 83 1.03 -14.36 -25.20
C ASP A 83 0.42 -12.98 -24.98
N PHE A 84 -0.83 -12.77 -25.37
CA PHE A 84 -1.54 -11.51 -25.20
C PHE A 84 -2.59 -11.59 -24.10
N ARG A 85 -2.89 -10.45 -23.50
CA ARG A 85 -4.05 -10.25 -22.63
C ARG A 85 -5.15 -9.56 -23.40
N PRO A 86 -6.36 -10.11 -23.46
CA PRO A 86 -7.51 -9.43 -24.02
C PRO A 86 -7.99 -8.37 -23.02
N ILE A 87 -7.87 -7.10 -23.37
CA ILE A 87 -8.39 -5.99 -22.54
C ILE A 87 -9.61 -5.42 -23.24
N SER A 88 -10.72 -5.40 -22.52
CA SER A 88 -12.00 -4.87 -23.01
C SER A 88 -12.02 -3.35 -22.90
N LEU A 89 -12.22 -2.70 -24.04
CA LEU A 89 -12.46 -1.27 -24.15
C LEU A 89 -13.97 -1.07 -24.25
N VAL A 90 -14.56 -0.68 -23.16
CA VAL A 90 -16.01 -0.60 -22.95
C VAL A 90 -16.49 0.82 -23.25
N GLY A 91 -17.68 0.97 -23.85
CA GLY A 91 -18.31 2.27 -24.13
C GLY A 91 -18.53 3.11 -22.87
N GLY A 92 -18.50 4.43 -22.99
CA GLY A 92 -18.50 5.37 -21.89
C GLY A 92 -19.74 5.26 -20.99
N VAL A 93 -20.93 5.23 -21.58
CA VAL A 93 -22.20 5.17 -20.83
C VAL A 93 -22.32 3.89 -20.03
N TYR A 94 -22.06 2.72 -20.65
CA TYR A 94 -22.06 1.45 -19.94
C TYR A 94 -20.98 1.44 -18.85
N LYS A 95 -19.81 1.97 -19.13
CA LYS A 95 -18.70 2.02 -18.15
C LYS A 95 -19.06 2.81 -16.90
N ILE A 96 -19.82 3.91 -17.05
CA ILE A 96 -20.34 4.69 -15.93
C ILE A 96 -21.35 3.85 -15.15
N LEU A 97 -22.32 3.21 -15.81
CA LEU A 97 -23.32 2.34 -15.20
C LEU A 97 -22.64 1.20 -14.41
N ALA A 98 -21.74 0.46 -15.05
CA ALA A 98 -21.00 -0.64 -14.42
C ALA A 98 -20.18 -0.18 -13.19
N LYS A 99 -19.64 1.04 -13.24
CA LYS A 99 -18.88 1.59 -12.09
C LYS A 99 -19.80 2.00 -10.95
N VAL A 100 -20.99 2.54 -11.22
CA VAL A 100 -22.00 2.84 -10.19
C VAL A 100 -22.46 1.54 -9.51
N LEU A 101 -22.81 0.51 -10.30
CA LEU A 101 -23.16 -0.81 -9.76
C LEU A 101 -22.01 -1.43 -8.94
N ALA A 102 -20.79 -1.32 -9.43
CA ALA A 102 -19.59 -1.78 -8.71
C ALA A 102 -19.39 -1.02 -7.39
N THR A 103 -19.63 0.29 -7.35
CA THR A 103 -19.53 1.10 -6.14
C THR A 103 -20.56 0.68 -5.10
N ARG A 104 -21.81 0.45 -5.52
CA ARG A 104 -22.85 -0.08 -4.66
C ARG A 104 -22.52 -1.49 -4.13
N LEU A 105 -22.13 -2.41 -5.02
CA LEU A 105 -21.76 -3.77 -4.64
C LEU A 105 -20.61 -3.80 -3.62
N ARG A 106 -19.59 -2.95 -3.79
CA ARG A 106 -18.43 -2.87 -2.90
C ARG A 106 -18.81 -2.61 -1.45
N MET A 107 -19.87 -1.87 -1.19
CA MET A 107 -20.29 -1.53 0.19
C MET A 107 -20.76 -2.76 0.98
N VAL A 108 -21.40 -3.73 0.31
CA VAL A 108 -21.93 -4.94 0.95
C VAL A 108 -20.98 -6.13 0.91
N LEU A 109 -19.96 -6.11 0.05
CA LEU A 109 -19.03 -7.23 -0.09
C LEU A 109 -18.26 -7.55 1.18
N GLY A 110 -18.01 -6.55 2.04
CA GLY A 110 -17.32 -6.76 3.31
C GLY A 110 -18.04 -7.73 4.26
N GLU A 111 -19.35 -7.80 4.18
CA GLU A 111 -20.20 -8.69 4.99
C GLU A 111 -20.34 -10.09 4.38
N ILE A 112 -20.25 -10.20 3.05
CA ILE A 112 -20.45 -11.45 2.30
C ILE A 112 -19.15 -12.25 2.22
N ILE A 113 -18.04 -11.56 1.95
CA ILE A 113 -16.74 -12.17 1.66
C ILE A 113 -15.95 -12.44 2.93
N SER A 114 -15.55 -13.69 3.09
CA SER A 114 -14.78 -14.18 4.24
C SER A 114 -13.41 -13.47 4.40
N ALA A 115 -12.88 -13.50 5.62
CA ALA A 115 -11.65 -12.79 5.99
C ALA A 115 -10.39 -13.19 5.19
N PRO A 116 -10.22 -14.44 4.71
CA PRO A 116 -9.05 -14.83 3.90
C PRO A 116 -8.96 -14.18 2.53
N GLN A 117 -10.06 -13.66 1.94
CA GLN A 117 -10.03 -12.95 0.65
C GLN A 117 -9.72 -11.47 0.84
N ASN A 118 -8.60 -10.99 0.27
CA ASN A 118 -8.14 -9.61 0.44
C ASN A 118 -8.27 -8.73 -0.81
N ALA A 119 -8.67 -9.27 -1.96
CA ALA A 119 -8.77 -8.51 -3.20
C ALA A 119 -10.09 -7.73 -3.28
N PHE A 120 -10.01 -6.46 -3.67
CA PHE A 120 -11.12 -5.57 -3.99
C PHE A 120 -12.13 -5.27 -2.86
N ILE A 121 -11.89 -5.74 -1.65
CA ILE A 121 -12.72 -5.49 -0.46
C ILE A 121 -12.23 -4.22 0.24
N LEU A 122 -13.17 -3.42 0.73
CA LEU A 122 -12.85 -2.20 1.47
C LEU A 122 -11.97 -2.52 2.70
N ASN A 123 -11.00 -1.66 2.94
CA ASN A 123 -10.04 -1.73 4.06
C ASN A 123 -9.08 -2.93 4.06
N ARG A 124 -9.20 -3.90 3.13
CA ARG A 124 -8.23 -5.00 2.95
C ARG A 124 -7.15 -4.61 1.94
N GLN A 125 -5.93 -5.04 2.18
CA GLN A 125 -4.78 -4.68 1.35
C GLN A 125 -4.02 -5.94 0.89
N ILE A 126 -3.44 -5.87 -0.31
CA ILE A 126 -2.63 -6.96 -0.88
C ILE A 126 -1.49 -7.42 0.05
N LEU A 127 -0.89 -6.50 0.80
CA LEU A 127 0.19 -6.79 1.73
C LEU A 127 -0.27 -7.57 2.96
N ASP A 128 -1.56 -7.52 3.30
CA ASP A 128 -2.14 -8.25 4.43
C ASP A 128 -1.96 -9.76 4.23
N SER A 129 -2.29 -10.26 3.02
CA SER A 129 -2.09 -11.68 2.66
C SER A 129 -0.61 -12.11 2.77
N VAL A 130 0.33 -11.26 2.33
CA VAL A 130 1.76 -11.59 2.39
C VAL A 130 2.27 -11.61 3.83
N LEU A 131 1.80 -10.67 4.68
CA LEU A 131 2.15 -10.65 6.10
C LEU A 131 1.62 -11.89 6.81
N ILE A 132 0.34 -12.21 6.64
CA ILE A 132 -0.28 -13.41 7.22
C ILE A 132 0.50 -14.66 6.81
N ALA A 133 0.75 -14.84 5.51
CA ALA A 133 1.47 -15.99 4.99
C ALA A 133 2.87 -16.14 5.61
N ASN A 134 3.66 -15.06 5.72
CA ASN A 134 4.97 -15.12 6.36
C ASN A 134 4.88 -15.46 7.85
N GLU A 135 3.89 -14.91 8.56
CA GLU A 135 3.74 -15.18 9.99
C GLU A 135 3.25 -16.62 10.26
N CYS A 136 2.38 -17.17 9.39
CA CYS A 136 2.00 -18.58 9.42
C CYS A 136 3.20 -19.51 9.17
N LEU A 137 4.02 -19.21 8.14
CA LEU A 137 5.25 -19.94 7.85
C LEU A 137 6.25 -19.89 9.01
N ASP A 138 6.44 -18.72 9.63
CA ASP A 138 7.33 -18.59 10.79
C ASP A 138 6.85 -19.43 11.98
N SER A 139 5.53 -19.48 12.21
CA SER A 139 4.93 -20.34 13.25
C SER A 139 5.16 -21.82 12.95
N ARG A 140 4.88 -22.26 11.72
CA ARG A 140 5.04 -23.67 11.30
C ARG A 140 6.49 -24.12 11.37
N LEU A 141 7.43 -23.30 10.89
CA LEU A 141 8.87 -23.57 10.98
C LEU A 141 9.38 -23.56 12.43
N LYS A 142 8.75 -22.78 13.31
CA LYS A 142 9.09 -22.74 14.74
C LYS A 142 8.61 -23.99 15.47
N SER A 143 7.42 -24.50 15.15
CA SER A 143 6.87 -25.72 15.76
C SER A 143 7.62 -26.99 15.35
N GLY A 144 8.39 -26.95 14.26
CA GLY A 144 9.08 -28.13 13.71
C GLY A 144 8.15 -29.13 13.02
N GLN A 145 6.85 -28.87 12.98
CA GLN A 145 5.88 -29.74 12.33
C GLN A 145 5.97 -29.62 10.80
N PRO A 146 6.03 -30.74 10.05
CA PRO A 146 6.04 -30.70 8.61
C PRO A 146 4.70 -30.23 8.08
N GLY A 147 4.71 -29.43 7.02
CA GLY A 147 3.50 -28.92 6.38
C GLY A 147 3.71 -28.62 4.91
N LEU A 148 2.65 -28.32 4.22
CA LEU A 148 2.63 -28.02 2.79
C LEU A 148 2.02 -26.65 2.54
N LEU A 149 2.60 -25.95 1.58
CA LEU A 149 2.08 -24.70 1.05
C LEU A 149 1.76 -24.93 -0.44
N CYS A 150 0.48 -24.88 -0.79
CA CYS A 150 0.03 -25.03 -2.18
C CYS A 150 -0.32 -23.66 -2.76
N LYS A 151 0.38 -23.26 -3.82
CA LYS A 151 0.05 -22.07 -4.62
C LYS A 151 -0.65 -22.51 -5.88
N LEU A 152 -1.89 -22.09 -6.05
CA LEU A 152 -2.70 -22.41 -7.23
C LEU A 152 -2.60 -21.33 -8.29
N ASP A 153 -2.60 -21.73 -9.57
CA ASP A 153 -2.76 -20.90 -10.74
C ASP A 153 -4.09 -21.26 -11.41
N ILE A 154 -4.97 -20.29 -11.62
CA ILE A 154 -6.25 -20.52 -12.31
C ILE A 154 -6.11 -20.15 -13.77
N GLU A 155 -6.47 -21.06 -14.65
CA GLU A 155 -6.34 -20.86 -16.10
C GLU A 155 -7.39 -19.89 -16.61
N LYS A 156 -6.95 -18.78 -17.23
CA LYS A 156 -7.83 -17.76 -17.84
C LYS A 156 -9.06 -17.42 -16.96
N ALA A 157 -8.80 -17.13 -15.70
CA ALA A 157 -9.77 -17.03 -14.63
C ALA A 157 -11.02 -16.21 -14.99
N PHE A 158 -10.85 -15.03 -15.63
CA PHE A 158 -11.98 -14.21 -16.04
C PHE A 158 -12.79 -14.79 -17.18
N ASP A 159 -12.17 -15.54 -18.11
CA ASP A 159 -12.82 -16.01 -19.32
C ASP A 159 -13.70 -17.26 -19.11
N HIS A 160 -13.49 -17.98 -17.99
CA HIS A 160 -14.13 -19.28 -17.75
C HIS A 160 -15.30 -19.24 -16.74
N VAL A 161 -15.59 -18.12 -16.10
CA VAL A 161 -16.66 -18.01 -15.10
C VAL A 161 -18.02 -18.43 -15.68
N ASN A 162 -18.67 -19.40 -15.04
CA ASN A 162 -20.01 -19.87 -15.40
C ASN A 162 -21.06 -18.88 -14.87
N TRP A 163 -21.89 -18.31 -15.77
CA TRP A 163 -22.93 -17.33 -15.39
C TRP A 163 -24.07 -17.94 -14.60
N GLY A 164 -24.44 -19.21 -14.88
CA GLY A 164 -25.45 -19.94 -14.10
C GLY A 164 -25.01 -20.13 -12.66
N PHE A 165 -23.73 -20.51 -12.46
CA PHE A 165 -23.14 -20.61 -11.14
C PHE A 165 -23.12 -19.26 -10.42
N LEU A 166 -22.68 -18.20 -11.11
CA LEU A 166 -22.67 -16.85 -10.55
C LEU A 166 -24.10 -16.39 -10.14
N SER A 167 -25.12 -16.64 -10.96
CA SER A 167 -26.51 -16.32 -10.64
C SER A 167 -27.00 -17.05 -9.40
N ASN A 168 -26.76 -18.37 -9.31
CA ASN A 168 -27.08 -19.17 -8.13
C ASN A 168 -26.35 -18.69 -6.88
N LEU A 169 -25.08 -18.29 -7.03
CA LEU A 169 -24.29 -17.75 -5.92
C LEU A 169 -24.86 -16.43 -5.40
N LEU A 170 -25.24 -15.51 -6.30
CA LEU A 170 -25.90 -14.25 -5.93
C LEU A 170 -27.22 -14.52 -5.20
N GLU A 171 -28.00 -15.51 -5.65
CA GLU A 171 -29.24 -15.93 -4.95
C GLU A 171 -28.95 -16.43 -3.55
N ARG A 172 -27.98 -17.32 -3.39
CA ARG A 172 -27.54 -17.83 -2.08
C ARG A 172 -26.99 -16.73 -1.15
N CYS A 173 -26.41 -15.67 -1.71
CA CYS A 173 -25.99 -14.47 -0.97
C CYS A 173 -27.15 -13.48 -0.71
N VAL A 174 -28.41 -13.89 -0.97
CA VAL A 174 -29.62 -13.11 -0.69
C VAL A 174 -29.71 -11.81 -1.50
N PHE A 175 -29.09 -11.75 -2.69
CA PHE A 175 -29.36 -10.66 -3.62
C PHE A 175 -30.75 -10.81 -4.24
N SER A 176 -31.46 -9.70 -4.36
CA SER A 176 -32.82 -9.69 -4.91
C SER A 176 -32.87 -10.13 -6.38
N ASN A 177 -34.05 -10.48 -6.85
CA ASN A 177 -34.28 -10.85 -8.25
C ASN A 177 -33.95 -9.67 -9.19
N LYS A 178 -34.31 -8.44 -8.82
CA LYS A 178 -34.04 -7.23 -9.60
C LYS A 178 -32.53 -7.02 -9.79
N TRP A 179 -31.75 -7.10 -8.71
CA TRP A 179 -30.28 -6.98 -8.79
C TRP A 179 -29.68 -8.07 -9.67
N ARG A 180 -30.10 -9.33 -9.51
CA ARG A 180 -29.63 -10.46 -10.32
C ARG A 180 -29.94 -10.28 -11.79
N GLN A 181 -31.12 -9.75 -12.14
CA GLN A 181 -31.50 -9.41 -13.51
C GLN A 181 -30.60 -8.33 -14.09
N TRP A 182 -30.29 -7.28 -13.33
CA TRP A 182 -29.37 -6.23 -13.78
C TRP A 182 -27.98 -6.80 -14.12
N ILE A 183 -27.42 -7.63 -13.23
CA ILE A 183 -26.14 -8.28 -13.47
C ILE A 183 -26.19 -9.20 -14.70
N SER A 184 -27.23 -10.03 -14.78
CA SER A 184 -27.43 -10.95 -15.91
C SER A 184 -27.52 -10.20 -17.24
N PHE A 185 -28.25 -9.10 -17.28
CA PHE A 185 -28.38 -8.26 -18.49
C PHE A 185 -27.03 -7.65 -18.87
N CYS A 186 -26.28 -7.10 -17.91
CA CYS A 186 -24.93 -6.56 -18.15
C CYS A 186 -23.96 -7.59 -18.73
N LEU A 187 -24.08 -8.87 -18.35
CA LEU A 187 -23.20 -9.95 -18.83
C LEU A 187 -23.64 -10.52 -20.17
N SER A 188 -24.95 -10.78 -20.36
CA SER A 188 -25.46 -11.52 -21.51
C SER A 188 -25.61 -10.70 -22.79
N THR A 189 -25.70 -9.36 -22.69
CA THR A 189 -25.89 -8.48 -23.86
C THR A 189 -24.61 -8.00 -24.50
N VAL A 190 -23.46 -8.45 -24.02
CA VAL A 190 -22.14 -8.04 -24.53
C VAL A 190 -21.89 -8.60 -25.91
N HIS A 191 -21.41 -7.71 -26.81
CA HIS A 191 -20.87 -8.09 -28.11
C HIS A 191 -19.45 -7.56 -28.26
N PHE A 192 -18.57 -8.41 -28.77
CA PHE A 192 -17.15 -8.13 -28.92
C PHE A 192 -16.72 -7.96 -30.38
N SER A 193 -15.78 -7.04 -30.61
CA SER A 193 -14.98 -6.98 -31.83
C SER A 193 -13.50 -6.86 -31.45
N ILE A 194 -12.63 -7.61 -32.13
CA ILE A 194 -11.20 -7.64 -31.84
C ILE A 194 -10.50 -6.52 -32.63
N LEU A 195 -9.70 -5.71 -31.97
CA LEU A 195 -8.88 -4.70 -32.63
C LEU A 195 -7.61 -5.33 -33.21
N ILE A 196 -7.50 -5.37 -34.52
CA ILE A 196 -6.31 -5.79 -35.26
C ILE A 196 -5.76 -4.57 -36.01
N ASN A 197 -4.56 -4.13 -35.64
CA ASN A 197 -3.96 -2.90 -36.22
C ASN A 197 -4.85 -1.65 -36.13
N GLY A 198 -5.66 -1.55 -35.07
CA GLY A 198 -6.57 -0.42 -34.87
C GLY A 198 -7.94 -0.56 -35.54
N THR A 199 -8.16 -1.58 -36.36
CA THR A 199 -9.44 -1.85 -37.04
C THR A 199 -10.23 -2.93 -36.31
N PRO A 200 -11.55 -2.76 -36.03
CA PRO A 200 -12.38 -3.78 -35.42
C PRO A 200 -12.72 -4.90 -36.41
N HIS A 201 -12.55 -6.14 -35.97
CA HIS A 201 -12.85 -7.35 -36.73
C HIS A 201 -13.74 -8.29 -35.94
N GLY A 202 -14.70 -8.90 -36.64
CA GLY A 202 -15.71 -9.79 -36.07
C GLY A 202 -16.72 -9.07 -35.18
N PHE A 203 -17.88 -9.72 -34.99
CA PHE A 203 -18.90 -9.29 -34.05
C PHE A 203 -19.54 -10.54 -33.45
N PHE A 204 -19.26 -10.81 -32.18
CA PHE A 204 -19.67 -12.05 -31.52
C PHE A 204 -20.05 -11.83 -30.06
N GLY A 205 -20.98 -12.64 -29.57
CA GLY A 205 -21.39 -12.63 -28.16
C GLY A 205 -20.55 -13.58 -27.30
N SER A 206 -20.81 -13.54 -26.02
CA SER A 206 -20.23 -14.45 -25.03
C SER A 206 -21.33 -15.27 -24.34
N SER A 207 -21.03 -16.51 -23.99
CA SER A 207 -21.93 -17.39 -23.22
C SER A 207 -21.42 -17.66 -21.78
N ARG A 208 -20.24 -17.19 -21.46
CA ARG A 208 -19.57 -17.29 -20.14
C ARG A 208 -18.47 -16.26 -20.00
N GLY A 209 -17.91 -16.18 -18.81
CA GLY A 209 -16.77 -15.32 -18.52
C GLY A 209 -17.15 -13.90 -18.11
N LEU A 210 -16.14 -13.17 -17.63
CA LEU A 210 -16.22 -11.79 -17.20
C LEU A 210 -15.21 -10.93 -18.00
N ARG A 211 -15.56 -9.71 -18.32
CA ARG A 211 -14.69 -8.82 -19.10
C ARG A 211 -13.49 -8.32 -18.32
N GLN A 212 -12.28 -8.44 -18.89
CA GLN A 212 -11.08 -7.81 -18.34
C GLN A 212 -11.07 -6.32 -18.70
N GLY A 213 -11.32 -5.45 -17.72
CA GLY A 213 -11.39 -3.99 -17.90
C GLY A 213 -12.75 -3.38 -17.57
N ASP A 214 -13.76 -4.18 -17.36
CA ASP A 214 -15.07 -3.76 -16.84
C ASP A 214 -14.97 -3.49 -15.32
N PRO A 215 -15.52 -2.37 -14.81
CA PRO A 215 -15.48 -2.04 -13.39
C PRO A 215 -16.18 -3.04 -12.47
N LEU A 216 -17.21 -3.74 -12.96
CA LEU A 216 -18.01 -4.70 -12.17
C LEU A 216 -17.34 -6.08 -12.08
N SER A 217 -16.67 -6.51 -13.14
CA SER A 217 -16.09 -7.85 -13.28
C SER A 217 -15.18 -8.29 -12.13
N PRO A 218 -14.27 -7.46 -11.57
CA PRO A 218 -13.42 -7.87 -10.46
C PRO A 218 -14.20 -8.24 -9.19
N LEU A 219 -15.29 -7.55 -8.90
CA LEU A 219 -16.12 -7.78 -7.72
C LEU A 219 -16.95 -9.06 -7.87
N LEU A 220 -17.49 -9.30 -9.06
CA LEU A 220 -18.19 -10.56 -9.37
C LEU A 220 -17.24 -11.75 -9.32
N PHE A 221 -16.02 -11.59 -9.80
CA PHE A 221 -15.00 -12.62 -9.72
C PHE A 221 -14.65 -13.00 -8.27
N VAL A 222 -14.52 -12.02 -7.38
CA VAL A 222 -14.25 -12.26 -5.95
C VAL A 222 -15.42 -13.03 -5.30
N LEU A 223 -16.66 -12.75 -5.68
CA LEU A 223 -17.82 -13.54 -5.24
C LEU A 223 -17.70 -15.00 -5.69
N VAL A 224 -17.32 -15.26 -6.95
CA VAL A 224 -17.10 -16.63 -7.44
C VAL A 224 -15.99 -17.32 -6.65
N MET A 225 -14.89 -16.62 -6.35
CA MET A 225 -13.78 -17.17 -5.56
C MET A 225 -14.12 -17.39 -4.09
N GLU A 226 -15.14 -16.74 -3.55
CA GLU A 226 -15.64 -17.03 -2.19
C GLU A 226 -16.11 -18.47 -2.06
N ALA A 227 -16.61 -19.08 -3.14
CA ALA A 227 -17.08 -20.46 -3.11
C ALA A 227 -15.95 -21.45 -2.78
N ILE A 228 -14.77 -21.31 -3.36
CA ILE A 228 -13.61 -22.18 -2.99
C ILE A 228 -13.21 -21.94 -1.53
N GLY A 229 -13.24 -20.71 -1.05
CA GLY A 229 -12.97 -20.38 0.35
C GLY A 229 -13.96 -21.09 1.29
N ARG A 230 -15.25 -21.08 0.96
CA ARG A 230 -16.30 -21.77 1.73
C ARG A 230 -16.14 -23.28 1.70
N MET A 231 -15.78 -23.87 0.54
CA MET A 231 -15.52 -25.31 0.43
C MET A 231 -14.32 -25.73 1.28
N LEU A 232 -13.22 -24.96 1.24
CA LEU A 232 -12.04 -25.21 2.08
C LEU A 232 -12.38 -25.08 3.57
N ASN A 233 -13.11 -24.05 3.96
CA ASN A 233 -13.54 -23.86 5.34
C ASN A 233 -14.43 -25.03 5.83
N LYS A 234 -15.31 -25.55 4.98
CA LYS A 234 -16.12 -26.72 5.31
C LYS A 234 -15.24 -27.95 5.53
N ALA A 235 -14.28 -28.22 4.65
CA ALA A 235 -13.35 -29.33 4.82
C ALA A 235 -12.54 -29.22 6.11
N VAL A 236 -12.17 -28.00 6.52
CA VAL A 236 -11.49 -27.73 7.80
C VAL A 236 -12.43 -28.00 8.98
N HIS A 237 -13.65 -27.50 8.92
CA HIS A 237 -14.64 -27.69 9.99
C HIS A 237 -14.99 -29.17 10.21
N GLU A 238 -15.01 -29.97 9.14
CA GLU A 238 -15.23 -31.43 9.20
C GLU A 238 -13.96 -32.21 9.60
N GLY A 239 -12.85 -31.53 9.93
CA GLY A 239 -11.59 -32.14 10.32
C GLY A 239 -10.85 -32.89 9.20
N ARG A 240 -11.29 -32.72 7.95
CA ARG A 240 -10.68 -33.39 6.77
C ARG A 240 -9.46 -32.66 6.21
N LEU A 241 -9.36 -31.38 6.49
CA LEU A 241 -8.24 -30.54 6.10
C LEU A 241 -7.79 -29.74 7.33
N SER A 242 -6.49 -29.60 7.55
CA SER A 242 -5.93 -28.74 8.59
C SER A 242 -5.10 -27.63 7.99
N GLY A 243 -5.20 -26.42 8.55
CA GLY A 243 -4.36 -25.28 8.18
C GLY A 243 -3.10 -25.21 9.05
N PHE A 244 -2.40 -24.09 8.94
CA PHE A 244 -1.30 -23.77 9.85
C PHE A 244 -1.85 -23.03 11.07
N SER A 245 -1.60 -23.59 12.26
CA SER A 245 -1.95 -22.97 13.52
C SER A 245 -0.94 -21.89 13.89
N VAL A 246 -1.44 -20.75 14.34
CA VAL A 246 -0.67 -19.63 14.87
C VAL A 246 -1.06 -19.43 16.33
N GLY A 247 -0.08 -19.29 17.23
CA GLY A 247 -0.28 -19.16 18.67
C GLY A 247 0.49 -20.22 19.46
N ALA A 248 0.70 -19.96 20.74
CA ALA A 248 1.54 -20.81 21.60
C ALA A 248 0.73 -21.82 22.44
N SER A 249 -0.57 -21.60 22.64
CA SER A 249 -1.45 -22.46 23.45
C SER A 249 -2.66 -22.95 22.64
N SER A 250 -3.14 -24.15 22.96
CA SER A 250 -4.32 -24.73 22.30
C SER A 250 -5.61 -23.90 22.49
N GLU A 251 -5.71 -23.17 23.61
CA GLU A 251 -6.89 -22.35 23.94
C GLU A 251 -6.99 -21.04 23.14
N ARG A 252 -5.87 -20.52 22.61
CA ARG A 252 -5.82 -19.28 21.80
C ARG A 252 -5.03 -19.49 20.51
N SER A 253 -5.35 -20.54 19.75
CA SER A 253 -4.74 -20.75 18.44
C SER A 253 -5.70 -20.31 17.34
N LEU A 254 -5.15 -19.65 16.32
CA LEU A 254 -5.87 -19.29 15.08
C LEU A 254 -5.35 -20.18 13.96
N MET A 255 -6.27 -20.93 13.32
CA MET A 255 -5.94 -21.77 12.18
C MET A 255 -6.14 -20.97 10.88
N VAL A 256 -5.14 -20.94 10.03
CA VAL A 256 -5.20 -20.36 8.69
C VAL A 256 -5.02 -21.49 7.68
N SER A 257 -6.07 -21.80 6.93
CA SER A 257 -6.07 -22.86 5.92
C SER A 257 -5.83 -22.35 4.51
N HIS A 258 -6.21 -21.12 4.21
CA HIS A 258 -6.02 -20.52 2.88
C HIS A 258 -6.00 -19.00 2.93
N LEU A 259 -5.46 -18.40 1.88
CA LEU A 259 -5.49 -16.97 1.59
C LEU A 259 -5.81 -16.77 0.12
N LEU A 260 -6.70 -15.84 -0.17
CA LEU A 260 -7.15 -15.51 -1.52
C LEU A 260 -6.82 -14.04 -1.83
N PHE A 261 -6.36 -13.80 -3.03
CA PHE A 261 -6.25 -12.46 -3.61
C PHE A 261 -6.65 -12.51 -5.07
N ALA A 262 -7.94 -12.36 -5.35
CA ALA A 262 -8.58 -12.67 -6.63
C ALA A 262 -8.25 -14.12 -7.06
N ASP A 263 -7.55 -14.31 -8.16
CA ASP A 263 -7.12 -15.62 -8.69
C ASP A 263 -5.89 -16.21 -7.97
N ASP A 264 -5.05 -15.39 -7.36
CA ASP A 264 -3.89 -15.87 -6.59
C ASP A 264 -4.34 -16.54 -5.28
N THR A 265 -4.29 -17.86 -5.24
CA THR A 265 -4.73 -18.69 -4.13
C THR A 265 -3.56 -19.39 -3.46
N LEU A 266 -3.50 -19.30 -2.13
CA LEU A 266 -2.51 -19.96 -1.30
C LEU A 266 -3.21 -20.83 -0.26
N ILE A 267 -2.89 -22.13 -0.21
CA ILE A 267 -3.51 -23.10 0.71
C ILE A 267 -2.42 -23.67 1.61
N PHE A 268 -2.73 -23.80 2.88
CA PHE A 268 -1.88 -24.38 3.92
C PHE A 268 -2.49 -25.69 4.38
N CYS A 269 -1.73 -26.77 4.41
CA CYS A 269 -2.18 -28.06 4.92
C CYS A 269 -1.03 -28.88 5.53
N ASP A 270 -1.36 -29.92 6.25
CA ASP A 270 -0.37 -30.85 6.78
C ASP A 270 0.21 -31.72 5.65
N ALA A 271 1.43 -32.23 5.86
CA ALA A 271 2.09 -33.13 4.92
C ALA A 271 1.53 -34.56 5.02
N ASN A 272 0.23 -34.72 4.66
CA ASN A 272 -0.54 -35.95 4.70
C ASN A 272 -1.23 -36.22 3.35
N ILE A 273 -1.19 -37.48 2.90
CA ILE A 273 -1.76 -37.92 1.63
C ILE A 273 -3.28 -37.70 1.60
N ASP A 274 -3.98 -38.04 2.70
CA ASP A 274 -5.43 -37.92 2.78
C ASP A 274 -5.87 -36.47 2.63
N GLN A 275 -5.16 -35.53 3.23
CA GLN A 275 -5.44 -34.10 3.08
C GLN A 275 -5.22 -33.62 1.64
N ILE A 276 -4.20 -34.13 0.95
CA ILE A 276 -3.95 -33.81 -0.46
C ILE A 276 -5.02 -34.39 -1.37
N LEU A 277 -5.53 -35.59 -1.09
CA LEU A 277 -6.67 -36.18 -1.80
C LEU A 277 -7.95 -35.37 -1.61
N ILE A 278 -8.24 -34.96 -0.38
CA ILE A 278 -9.38 -34.07 -0.07
C ILE A 278 -9.23 -32.72 -0.79
N LEU A 279 -8.05 -32.13 -0.74
CA LEU A 279 -7.76 -30.89 -1.47
C LEU A 279 -8.03 -31.07 -2.97
N ARG A 280 -7.52 -32.14 -3.58
CA ARG A 280 -7.76 -32.45 -5.00
C ARG A 280 -9.26 -32.59 -5.31
N MET A 281 -10.03 -33.24 -4.46
CA MET A 281 -11.48 -33.37 -4.62
C MET A 281 -12.18 -32.00 -4.55
N VAL A 282 -11.82 -31.17 -3.59
CA VAL A 282 -12.36 -29.79 -3.47
C VAL A 282 -12.07 -28.98 -4.74
N LEU A 283 -10.86 -29.09 -5.29
CA LEU A 283 -10.49 -28.40 -6.53
C LEU A 283 -11.31 -28.87 -7.72
N ILE A 284 -11.49 -30.20 -7.89
CA ILE A 284 -12.31 -30.77 -8.95
C ILE A 284 -13.77 -30.33 -8.83
N TRP A 285 -14.35 -30.37 -7.64
CA TRP A 285 -15.72 -29.89 -7.43
C TRP A 285 -15.86 -28.40 -7.75
N PHE A 286 -14.91 -27.59 -7.34
CA PHE A 286 -14.90 -26.17 -7.67
C PHE A 286 -14.82 -25.94 -9.19
N GLU A 287 -13.99 -26.69 -9.91
CA GLU A 287 -13.90 -26.62 -11.38
C GLU A 287 -15.25 -26.94 -12.05
N VAL A 288 -15.91 -28.02 -11.60
CA VAL A 288 -17.18 -28.48 -12.18
C VAL A 288 -18.29 -27.45 -12.00
N VAL A 289 -18.40 -26.84 -10.83
CA VAL A 289 -19.51 -25.90 -10.54
C VAL A 289 -19.24 -24.49 -11.05
N SER A 290 -18.02 -24.00 -10.93
CA SER A 290 -17.66 -22.61 -11.29
C SER A 290 -17.25 -22.44 -12.75
N GLY A 291 -16.83 -23.50 -13.42
CA GLY A 291 -16.19 -23.49 -14.75
C GLY A 291 -14.73 -23.07 -14.74
N LEU A 292 -14.18 -22.71 -13.58
CA LEU A 292 -12.79 -22.26 -13.43
C LEU A 292 -11.83 -23.44 -13.36
N LYS A 293 -10.90 -23.55 -14.30
CA LYS A 293 -9.91 -24.64 -14.34
C LYS A 293 -8.66 -24.27 -13.54
N ILE A 294 -8.23 -25.22 -12.69
CA ILE A 294 -6.95 -25.11 -12.00
C ILE A 294 -5.83 -25.57 -12.92
N ASN A 295 -4.85 -24.71 -13.15
CA ASN A 295 -3.67 -25.03 -13.93
C ASN A 295 -2.63 -25.77 -13.08
N LEU A 296 -2.80 -27.08 -12.91
CA LEU A 296 -1.88 -27.88 -12.11
C LEU A 296 -0.44 -27.82 -12.63
N GLY A 297 -0.24 -27.69 -13.94
CA GLY A 297 1.10 -27.54 -14.54
C GLY A 297 1.83 -26.24 -14.19
N LYS A 298 1.14 -25.23 -13.66
CA LYS A 298 1.73 -23.99 -13.13
C LYS A 298 1.55 -23.85 -11.62
N SER A 299 0.69 -24.66 -11.02
CA SER A 299 0.53 -24.71 -9.57
C SER A 299 1.75 -25.34 -8.92
N GLU A 300 2.10 -24.87 -7.72
CA GLU A 300 3.29 -25.30 -7.01
C GLU A 300 2.93 -25.80 -5.61
N LEU A 301 3.47 -26.98 -5.23
CA LEU A 301 3.41 -27.50 -3.88
C LEU A 301 4.79 -27.36 -3.22
N VAL A 302 4.86 -26.69 -2.09
CA VAL A 302 6.10 -26.33 -1.39
C VAL A 302 6.13 -26.97 -0.01
N ALA A 303 7.22 -27.69 0.29
CA ALA A 303 7.47 -28.23 1.62
C ALA A 303 7.80 -27.12 2.63
N VAL A 304 7.20 -27.19 3.79
CA VAL A 304 7.49 -26.34 4.96
C VAL A 304 7.97 -27.24 6.11
N GLY A 305 9.25 -27.17 6.44
CA GLY A 305 9.91 -28.12 7.34
C GLY A 305 10.38 -29.38 6.63
N ALA A 306 10.62 -30.45 7.38
CA ALA A 306 11.11 -31.73 6.85
C ALA A 306 9.93 -32.61 6.37
N VAL A 307 9.72 -32.68 5.05
CA VAL A 307 8.71 -33.52 4.40
C VAL A 307 9.44 -34.58 3.57
N HIS A 308 9.35 -35.84 3.98
CA HIS A 308 10.13 -36.94 3.36
C HIS A 308 9.48 -37.53 2.11
N ASN A 309 8.15 -37.46 1.96
CA ASN A 309 7.36 -38.05 0.88
C ASN A 309 6.86 -37.02 -0.15
N MET A 310 7.64 -35.97 -0.40
CA MET A 310 7.21 -34.83 -1.23
C MET A 310 6.84 -35.24 -2.66
N ASP A 311 7.62 -36.14 -3.27
CA ASP A 311 7.37 -36.60 -4.65
C ASP A 311 6.00 -37.29 -4.79
N LEU A 312 5.61 -38.10 -3.80
CA LEU A 312 4.31 -38.75 -3.77
C LEU A 312 3.18 -37.74 -3.63
N LEU A 313 3.32 -36.75 -2.72
CA LEU A 313 2.30 -35.71 -2.51
C LEU A 313 2.10 -34.84 -3.76
N VAL A 314 3.21 -34.51 -4.45
CA VAL A 314 3.20 -33.77 -5.73
C VAL A 314 2.51 -34.61 -6.82
N ALA A 315 2.80 -35.92 -6.91
CA ALA A 315 2.16 -36.80 -7.87
C ALA A 315 0.66 -36.96 -7.62
N VAL A 316 0.25 -37.08 -6.34
CA VAL A 316 -1.16 -37.18 -5.95
C VAL A 316 -1.94 -35.93 -6.31
N LEU A 317 -1.40 -34.73 -6.07
CA LEU A 317 -2.06 -33.48 -6.44
C LEU A 317 -1.97 -33.23 -7.97
N GLY A 318 -0.90 -33.69 -8.63
CA GLY A 318 -0.65 -33.48 -10.04
C GLY A 318 -0.04 -32.12 -10.40
N CYS A 319 0.66 -31.48 -9.45
CA CYS A 319 1.26 -30.15 -9.63
C CYS A 319 2.79 -30.22 -9.69
N LYS A 320 3.47 -29.06 -9.68
CA LYS A 320 4.93 -28.98 -9.61
C LYS A 320 5.42 -28.89 -8.18
N GLN A 321 6.60 -29.44 -7.92
CA GLN A 321 7.33 -29.18 -6.70
C GLN A 321 7.97 -27.79 -6.74
N GLY A 322 7.66 -26.96 -5.74
CA GLY A 322 8.27 -25.67 -5.53
C GLY A 322 9.25 -25.68 -4.35
N SER A 323 9.88 -24.55 -4.10
CA SER A 323 10.76 -24.34 -2.93
C SER A 323 10.43 -23.05 -2.20
N LEU A 324 10.78 -22.96 -0.92
CA LEU A 324 10.68 -21.69 -0.18
C LEU A 324 11.56 -20.62 -0.82
N LEU A 325 11.22 -19.36 -0.62
CA LEU A 325 11.51 -18.16 -1.39
C LEU A 325 10.67 -18.07 -2.67
N MET A 326 9.48 -18.66 -2.63
CA MET A 326 8.52 -18.53 -3.71
C MET A 326 8.00 -17.10 -3.84
N LYS A 327 7.59 -16.74 -5.04
CA LYS A 327 6.97 -15.43 -5.30
C LYS A 327 5.46 -15.51 -5.09
N TYR A 328 4.93 -14.74 -4.13
CA TYR A 328 3.51 -14.59 -3.89
C TYR A 328 3.11 -13.11 -3.97
N LEU A 329 2.11 -12.79 -4.79
CA LEU A 329 1.68 -11.41 -5.04
C LEU A 329 2.83 -10.45 -5.40
N GLY A 330 3.84 -10.94 -6.11
CA GLY A 330 4.99 -10.15 -6.49
C GLY A 330 6.08 -9.98 -5.42
N LEU A 331 5.88 -10.49 -4.21
CA LEU A 331 6.81 -10.44 -3.07
C LEU A 331 7.38 -11.83 -2.74
N PRO A 332 8.60 -11.90 -2.18
CA PRO A 332 9.21 -13.15 -1.75
C PRO A 332 8.55 -13.64 -0.46
N LEU A 333 8.03 -14.87 -0.46
CA LEU A 333 7.46 -15.53 0.70
C LEU A 333 8.50 -16.47 1.32
N GLY A 334 8.66 -16.42 2.64
CA GLY A 334 9.63 -17.24 3.37
C GLY A 334 11.07 -16.69 3.38
N ALA A 335 11.27 -15.43 3.03
CA ALA A 335 12.57 -14.77 3.07
C ALA A 335 13.12 -14.64 4.50
N LYS A 336 14.39 -14.92 4.69
CA LYS A 336 15.07 -14.68 5.98
C LYS A 336 15.19 -13.17 6.26
N PHE A 337 15.27 -12.83 7.54
CA PHE A 337 15.44 -11.45 7.98
C PHE A 337 16.65 -10.77 7.33
N LYS A 338 16.44 -9.61 6.69
CA LYS A 338 17.46 -8.82 5.97
C LYS A 338 18.19 -9.59 4.84
N ASP A 339 17.53 -10.57 4.24
CA ASP A 339 18.06 -11.22 3.05
C ASP A 339 18.30 -10.18 1.95
N LYS A 340 19.51 -10.19 1.40
CA LYS A 340 19.90 -9.27 0.34
C LYS A 340 19.44 -9.73 -1.03
N SER A 341 19.32 -11.05 -1.23
CA SER A 341 19.02 -11.66 -2.52
C SER A 341 17.64 -11.29 -3.05
N ILE A 342 16.66 -11.09 -2.14
CA ILE A 342 15.29 -10.71 -2.50
C ILE A 342 15.21 -9.36 -3.22
N TRP A 343 16.24 -8.51 -3.09
CA TRP A 343 16.31 -7.18 -3.70
C TRP A 343 16.90 -7.18 -5.10
N ASN A 344 17.52 -8.28 -5.55
CA ASN A 344 18.15 -8.39 -6.87
C ASN A 344 17.19 -8.04 -8.02
N PRO A 345 15.93 -8.52 -8.06
CA PRO A 345 15.01 -8.17 -9.15
C PRO A 345 14.70 -6.67 -9.24
N ILE A 346 14.74 -5.96 -8.10
CA ILE A 346 14.54 -4.51 -8.06
C ILE A 346 15.77 -3.80 -8.61
N LEU A 347 16.97 -4.23 -8.19
CA LEU A 347 18.24 -3.68 -8.66
C LEU A 347 18.38 -3.85 -10.16
N GLU A 348 18.13 -5.05 -10.69
CA GLU A 348 18.16 -5.34 -12.13
C GLU A 348 17.14 -4.50 -12.91
N LYS A 349 15.93 -4.32 -12.36
CA LYS A 349 14.91 -3.46 -12.99
C LYS A 349 15.35 -2.00 -13.03
N MET A 350 16.03 -1.51 -11.97
CA MET A 350 16.59 -0.18 -11.94
C MET A 350 17.72 -0.03 -12.95
N GLU A 351 18.65 -0.97 -13.00
CA GLU A 351 19.78 -0.99 -13.93
C GLU A 351 19.31 -1.01 -15.40
N ARG A 352 18.32 -1.84 -15.74
CA ARG A 352 17.71 -1.88 -17.08
C ARG A 352 17.10 -0.54 -17.49
N LYS A 353 16.35 0.13 -16.58
CA LYS A 353 15.80 1.46 -16.86
C LYS A 353 16.91 2.50 -17.02
N LEU A 354 17.92 2.45 -16.17
CA LEU A 354 19.05 3.37 -16.25
C LEU A 354 19.85 3.17 -17.54
N ALA A 355 20.07 1.95 -18.00
CA ALA A 355 20.73 1.65 -19.28
C ALA A 355 19.97 2.27 -20.47
N SER A 356 18.64 2.24 -20.48
CA SER A 356 17.81 2.91 -21.48
C SER A 356 17.94 4.43 -21.41
N TRP A 357 17.88 5.02 -20.21
CA TRP A 357 17.91 6.48 -20.02
C TRP A 357 19.31 7.10 -20.18
N LYS A 358 20.38 6.34 -19.97
CA LYS A 358 21.76 6.81 -20.24
C LYS A 358 21.98 7.12 -21.72
N LYS A 359 21.26 6.45 -22.62
CA LYS A 359 21.30 6.73 -24.07
C LYS A 359 20.56 8.01 -24.47
N SER A 360 19.71 8.55 -23.59
CA SER A 360 18.92 9.75 -23.85
C SER A 360 19.63 11.01 -23.38
N TYR A 361 19.57 12.10 -24.18
CA TYR A 361 20.12 13.40 -23.80
C TYR A 361 19.24 14.09 -22.76
N LEU A 362 19.50 13.84 -21.47
CA LEU A 362 18.69 14.33 -20.36
C LEU A 362 19.42 15.41 -19.58
N SER A 363 18.75 16.54 -19.34
CA SER A 363 19.22 17.58 -18.44
C SER A 363 19.31 17.08 -16.99
N LYS A 364 20.10 17.71 -16.13
CA LYS A 364 20.18 17.38 -14.70
C LYS A 364 18.81 17.47 -14.02
N GLY A 365 17.99 18.47 -14.36
CA GLY A 365 16.61 18.59 -13.89
C GLY A 365 15.73 17.40 -14.32
N GLY A 366 15.80 16.99 -15.60
CA GLY A 366 15.10 15.81 -16.10
C GLY A 366 15.52 14.52 -15.38
N ARG A 367 16.80 14.35 -15.05
CA ARG A 367 17.29 13.22 -14.25
C ARG A 367 16.72 13.22 -12.84
N VAL A 368 16.64 14.38 -12.18
CA VAL A 368 15.98 14.52 -10.86
C VAL A 368 14.53 14.07 -10.93
N THR A 369 13.80 14.48 -11.97
CA THR A 369 12.41 14.08 -12.18
C THR A 369 12.28 12.56 -12.32
N LEU A 370 13.12 11.91 -13.14
CA LEU A 370 13.10 10.45 -13.30
C LEU A 370 13.50 9.69 -12.02
N ILE A 371 14.46 10.21 -11.25
CA ILE A 371 14.80 9.64 -9.94
C ILE A 371 13.57 9.67 -9.03
N LYS A 372 12.88 10.81 -8.93
CA LYS A 372 11.74 10.99 -8.03
C LYS A 372 10.52 10.19 -8.50
N SER A 373 10.16 10.28 -9.76
CA SER A 373 8.94 9.68 -10.30
C SER A 373 9.05 8.15 -10.48
N THR A 374 10.24 7.65 -10.79
CA THR A 374 10.40 6.25 -11.16
C THR A 374 11.35 5.50 -10.23
N LEU A 375 12.63 5.89 -10.14
CA LEU A 375 13.62 5.09 -9.41
C LEU A 375 13.32 5.00 -7.90
N SER A 376 12.85 6.10 -7.29
CA SER A 376 12.49 6.11 -5.87
C SER A 376 11.21 5.33 -5.57
N ASN A 377 10.37 5.08 -6.58
CA ASN A 377 9.12 4.34 -6.42
C ASN A 377 9.27 2.83 -6.66
N LEU A 378 10.26 2.39 -7.46
CA LEU A 378 10.47 0.97 -7.76
C LEU A 378 10.59 0.07 -6.51
N PRO A 379 11.32 0.44 -5.44
CA PRO A 379 11.44 -0.39 -4.25
C PRO A 379 10.26 -0.25 -3.27
N THR A 380 9.34 0.70 -3.46
CA THR A 380 8.31 1.06 -2.47
C THR A 380 7.47 -0.12 -2.03
N TYR A 381 7.09 -1.00 -2.96
CA TYR A 381 6.27 -2.18 -2.67
C TYR A 381 6.99 -3.15 -1.71
N PHE A 382 8.27 -3.41 -1.93
CA PHE A 382 9.10 -4.21 -1.02
C PHE A 382 9.36 -3.48 0.30
N LEU A 383 9.67 -2.18 0.25
CA LEU A 383 9.90 -1.35 1.44
C LEU A 383 8.68 -1.27 2.37
N SER A 384 7.48 -1.50 1.84
CA SER A 384 6.25 -1.47 2.63
C SER A 384 6.08 -2.65 3.57
N LEU A 385 6.90 -3.71 3.41
CA LEU A 385 6.81 -4.91 4.24
C LEU A 385 8.17 -5.43 4.70
N PHE A 386 9.21 -5.32 3.88
CA PHE A 386 10.56 -5.85 4.19
C PHE A 386 11.50 -4.75 4.68
N PRO A 387 12.32 -5.03 5.73
CA PRO A 387 13.38 -4.13 6.14
C PRO A 387 14.49 -4.10 5.10
N ILE A 388 14.87 -2.92 4.65
CA ILE A 388 15.95 -2.78 3.68
C ILE A 388 17.33 -2.96 4.33
N PRO A 389 18.19 -3.89 3.85
CA PRO A 389 19.57 -3.97 4.30
C PRO A 389 20.36 -2.71 3.94
N ALA A 390 21.28 -2.31 4.83
CA ALA A 390 22.10 -1.12 4.63
C ALA A 390 22.88 -1.14 3.31
N SER A 391 23.45 -2.30 2.95
CA SER A 391 24.21 -2.48 1.70
C SER A 391 23.33 -2.28 0.46
N VAL A 392 22.08 -2.77 0.48
CA VAL A 392 21.11 -2.60 -0.62
C VAL A 392 20.70 -1.13 -0.76
N ALA A 393 20.37 -0.47 0.36
CA ALA A 393 20.04 0.96 0.36
C ALA A 393 21.18 1.80 -0.21
N ASN A 394 22.42 1.49 0.19
CA ASN A 394 23.61 2.18 -0.31
C ASN A 394 23.84 1.92 -1.81
N ARG A 395 23.61 0.68 -2.29
CA ARG A 395 23.71 0.36 -3.73
C ARG A 395 22.69 1.13 -4.56
N ILE A 396 21.42 1.20 -4.11
CA ILE A 396 20.39 1.99 -4.79
C ILE A 396 20.75 3.49 -4.77
N ALA A 397 21.17 4.02 -3.62
CA ALA A 397 21.63 5.40 -3.51
C ALA A 397 22.80 5.72 -4.45
N ARG A 398 23.74 4.78 -4.60
CA ARG A 398 24.84 4.88 -5.56
C ARG A 398 24.33 4.94 -7.00
N LEU A 399 23.44 4.04 -7.40
CA LEU A 399 22.83 4.05 -8.74
C LEU A 399 22.12 5.36 -9.06
N GLN A 400 21.35 5.89 -8.11
CA GLN A 400 20.66 7.19 -8.26
C GLN A 400 21.65 8.36 -8.35
N ARG A 401 22.67 8.38 -7.51
CA ARG A 401 23.71 9.39 -7.48
C ARG A 401 24.53 9.40 -8.76
N ASP A 402 24.98 8.24 -9.22
CA ASP A 402 25.78 8.11 -10.43
C ASP A 402 24.97 8.51 -11.68
N PHE A 403 23.67 8.21 -11.70
CA PHE A 403 22.76 8.70 -12.74
C PHE A 403 22.56 10.22 -12.68
N LEU A 404 22.42 10.81 -11.50
CA LEU A 404 22.25 12.26 -11.36
C LEU A 404 23.48 13.01 -11.87
N TRP A 405 24.68 12.62 -11.45
CA TRP A 405 25.92 13.33 -11.72
C TRP A 405 26.62 12.89 -13.01
N GLY A 406 26.42 11.67 -13.45
CA GLY A 406 27.05 11.08 -14.63
C GLY A 406 26.80 11.86 -15.94
N GLY A 407 27.63 11.59 -16.94
CA GLY A 407 27.53 12.12 -18.31
C GLY A 407 26.91 11.10 -19.28
N LEU A 408 27.06 11.35 -20.59
CA LEU A 408 26.78 10.42 -21.67
C LEU A 408 27.89 9.36 -21.85
N GLY A 409 29.12 9.67 -21.38
CA GLY A 409 30.28 8.76 -21.40
C GLY A 409 30.55 8.14 -20.02
N ASP A 410 31.48 7.18 -19.98
CA ASP A 410 31.89 6.47 -18.76
C ASP A 410 32.88 7.29 -17.89
N GLU A 411 33.19 8.51 -18.28
CA GLU A 411 34.09 9.38 -17.51
C GLU A 411 33.50 9.72 -16.14
N PRO A 412 34.26 9.60 -15.04
CA PRO A 412 33.84 10.00 -13.72
C PRO A 412 33.65 11.51 -13.64
N LYS A 413 32.42 11.97 -13.35
CA LYS A 413 32.11 13.40 -13.17
C LYS A 413 32.03 13.74 -11.69
N PHE A 414 32.42 15.00 -11.37
CA PHE A 414 32.32 15.52 -10.01
C PHE A 414 30.89 15.48 -9.46
N HIS A 415 30.73 14.90 -8.28
CA HIS A 415 29.52 15.03 -7.51
C HIS A 415 29.55 16.37 -6.77
N LEU A 416 28.74 17.33 -7.20
CA LEU A 416 28.82 18.70 -6.69
C LEU A 416 28.33 18.84 -5.27
N VAL A 417 27.27 18.11 -4.91
CA VAL A 417 26.61 18.16 -3.60
C VAL A 417 26.60 16.77 -2.97
N ASN A 418 26.83 16.71 -1.66
CA ASN A 418 26.79 15.45 -0.93
C ASN A 418 25.40 14.82 -1.07
N TRP A 419 25.33 13.49 -1.22
CA TRP A 419 24.08 12.75 -1.42
C TRP A 419 23.11 12.88 -0.25
N SER A 420 23.60 12.95 0.99
CA SER A 420 22.76 13.22 2.15
C SER A 420 22.04 14.57 2.04
N SER A 421 22.73 15.62 1.60
CA SER A 421 22.14 16.94 1.36
C SER A 421 21.17 16.94 0.17
N VAL A 422 21.46 16.19 -0.89
CA VAL A 422 20.53 16.00 -2.02
C VAL A 422 19.20 15.38 -1.56
N CYS A 423 19.25 14.49 -0.57
CA CYS A 423 18.07 13.81 -0.03
C CYS A 423 17.26 14.64 0.97
N THR A 424 17.72 15.80 1.41
CA THR A 424 16.94 16.68 2.30
C THR A 424 15.77 17.34 1.54
N PRO A 425 14.77 17.85 2.26
CA PRO A 425 13.67 18.60 1.66
C PRO A 425 14.14 19.83 0.86
N LEU A 426 13.32 20.27 -0.09
CA LEU A 426 13.60 21.49 -0.86
C LEU A 426 13.77 22.72 0.06
N SER A 427 12.95 22.81 1.10
CA SER A 427 13.02 23.90 2.11
C SER A 427 14.35 23.95 2.85
N SER A 428 15.02 22.82 2.97
CA SER A 428 16.33 22.70 3.63
C SER A 428 17.50 22.65 2.64
N GLY A 429 17.29 23.10 1.40
CA GLY A 429 18.33 23.17 0.38
C GLY A 429 18.63 21.88 -0.38
N GLY A 430 17.85 20.80 -0.16
CA GLY A 430 17.99 19.56 -0.91
C GLY A 430 17.19 19.54 -2.21
N LEU A 431 17.16 18.38 -2.85
CA LEU A 431 16.32 18.11 -4.01
C LEU A 431 15.06 17.31 -3.65
N GLY A 432 14.89 16.90 -2.40
CA GLY A 432 13.76 16.10 -1.93
C GLY A 432 13.73 14.69 -2.56
N ILE A 433 14.87 14.10 -2.86
CA ILE A 433 15.01 12.69 -3.20
C ILE A 433 14.89 11.90 -1.91
N ARG A 434 14.06 10.84 -1.90
CA ARG A 434 13.76 10.08 -0.67
C ARG A 434 14.99 9.32 -0.16
N ASN A 435 15.29 9.46 1.13
CA ASN A 435 16.20 8.55 1.82
C ASN A 435 15.48 7.21 2.04
N LEU A 436 15.94 6.15 1.40
CA LEU A 436 15.24 4.87 1.39
C LEU A 436 15.16 4.19 2.77
N ARG A 437 16.16 4.38 3.64
CA ARG A 437 16.13 3.83 5.00
C ARG A 437 15.04 4.50 5.84
N THR A 438 15.05 5.84 5.86
CA THR A 438 14.04 6.62 6.57
C THR A 438 12.64 6.37 5.99
N PHE A 439 12.54 6.25 4.66
CA PHE A 439 11.28 5.96 3.98
C PHE A 439 10.76 4.56 4.31
N ASN A 440 11.64 3.56 4.43
CA ASN A 440 11.27 2.22 4.88
C ASN A 440 10.70 2.23 6.31
N VAL A 441 11.33 2.96 7.24
CA VAL A 441 10.79 3.14 8.61
C VAL A 441 9.40 3.77 8.57
N ALA A 442 9.19 4.78 7.74
CA ALA A 442 7.89 5.45 7.62
C ALA A 442 6.82 4.52 7.03
N LEU A 443 7.17 3.70 6.03
CA LEU A 443 6.26 2.72 5.45
C LEU A 443 5.90 1.60 6.44
N LEU A 444 6.86 1.09 7.19
CA LEU A 444 6.63 0.09 8.23
C LEU A 444 5.81 0.66 9.40
N GLY A 445 5.96 1.94 9.71
CA GLY A 445 5.15 2.64 10.70
C GLY A 445 3.64 2.63 10.40
N LYS A 446 3.24 2.55 9.11
CA LYS A 446 1.84 2.40 8.71
C LYS A 446 1.20 1.14 9.33
N TRP A 447 1.93 0.02 9.42
CA TRP A 447 1.43 -1.21 10.02
C TRP A 447 1.14 -1.06 11.53
N LEU A 448 2.02 -0.36 12.23
CA LEU A 448 1.84 -0.08 13.66
C LEU A 448 0.63 0.85 13.88
N TRP A 449 0.43 1.80 12.98
CA TRP A 449 -0.77 2.64 13.01
C TRP A 449 -2.05 1.83 12.73
N ARG A 450 -2.06 0.99 11.70
CA ARG A 450 -3.20 0.13 11.36
C ARG A 450 -3.53 -0.86 12.47
N PHE A 451 -2.51 -1.40 13.16
CA PHE A 451 -2.67 -2.39 14.22
C PHE A 451 -3.64 -1.95 15.33
N GLY A 452 -3.59 -0.72 15.75
CA GLY A 452 -4.48 -0.21 16.77
C GLY A 452 -5.85 0.26 16.27
N GLN A 453 -6.07 0.29 14.94
CA GLN A 453 -7.35 0.72 14.34
C GLN A 453 -8.15 -0.45 13.78
N GLU A 454 -7.49 -1.41 13.12
CA GLU A 454 -8.14 -2.50 12.37
C GLU A 454 -8.24 -3.76 13.24
N ARG A 455 -9.02 -3.71 14.33
CA ARG A 455 -9.09 -4.81 15.33
C ARG A 455 -9.62 -6.12 14.77
N ASP A 456 -10.58 -6.07 13.85
CA ASP A 456 -11.26 -7.23 13.28
C ASP A 456 -10.55 -7.80 12.03
N ALA A 457 -9.49 -7.13 11.54
CA ALA A 457 -8.76 -7.60 10.37
C ALA A 457 -8.00 -8.90 10.67
N LEU A 458 -8.08 -9.90 9.76
CA LEU A 458 -7.44 -11.21 9.93
C LEU A 458 -5.92 -11.09 10.21
N TRP A 459 -5.22 -10.20 9.49
CA TRP A 459 -3.79 -9.99 9.72
C TRP A 459 -3.49 -9.53 11.15
N ARG A 460 -4.36 -8.68 11.71
CA ARG A 460 -4.25 -8.17 13.07
C ARG A 460 -4.48 -9.30 14.10
N GLN A 461 -5.50 -10.14 13.88
CA GLN A 461 -5.80 -11.30 14.72
C GLN A 461 -4.64 -12.31 14.72
N VAL A 462 -4.04 -12.60 13.56
CA VAL A 462 -2.85 -13.47 13.44
C VAL A 462 -1.69 -12.93 14.28
N ILE A 463 -1.44 -11.63 14.22
CA ILE A 463 -0.36 -11.00 15.00
C ILE A 463 -0.67 -11.05 16.50
N GLU A 464 -1.91 -10.76 16.88
CA GLU A 464 -2.33 -10.76 18.28
C GLU A 464 -2.22 -12.14 18.92
N VAL A 465 -2.73 -13.17 18.25
CA VAL A 465 -2.67 -14.54 18.72
C VAL A 465 -1.21 -15.02 18.82
N LYS A 466 -0.34 -14.61 17.89
CA LYS A 466 1.06 -15.03 17.86
C LYS A 466 1.95 -14.34 18.89
N TYR A 467 1.75 -13.06 19.14
CA TYR A 467 2.66 -12.23 19.94
C TYR A 467 2.02 -11.65 21.20
N GLY A 468 0.69 -11.71 21.32
CA GLY A 468 -0.05 -11.00 22.37
C GLY A 468 -0.17 -9.51 22.09
N CYS A 469 -0.88 -8.82 22.96
CA CYS A 469 -1.03 -7.36 22.96
C CYS A 469 -0.48 -6.76 24.24
N GLU A 470 0.08 -5.56 24.13
CA GLU A 470 0.29 -4.69 25.27
C GLU A 470 -1.06 -4.20 25.78
N TRP A 471 -1.08 -3.69 26.98
CA TRP A 471 -2.27 -3.14 27.61
C TRP A 471 -2.98 -2.13 26.70
N GLY A 472 -4.31 -2.10 26.72
CA GLY A 472 -5.14 -1.27 25.82
C GLY A 472 -5.23 -1.77 24.36
N GLY A 473 -4.40 -2.74 23.96
CA GLY A 473 -4.42 -3.33 22.61
C GLY A 473 -3.94 -2.41 21.49
N TRP A 474 -3.19 -1.37 21.82
CA TRP A 474 -2.67 -0.39 20.85
C TRP A 474 -1.47 -0.89 20.05
N CYS A 475 -0.71 -1.81 20.61
CA CYS A 475 0.42 -2.46 19.99
C CYS A 475 0.51 -3.92 20.43
N SER A 476 1.17 -4.77 19.63
CA SER A 476 1.49 -6.13 20.06
C SER A 476 2.57 -6.08 21.14
N SER A 477 2.63 -7.13 21.97
CA SER A 477 3.71 -7.27 22.95
C SER A 477 5.08 -7.26 22.29
N SER A 478 6.10 -6.85 23.04
CA SER A 478 7.49 -6.92 22.60
C SER A 478 7.94 -8.37 22.56
N PHE A 479 8.81 -8.73 21.64
CA PHE A 479 9.29 -10.09 21.46
C PHE A 479 10.81 -10.14 21.45
N SER A 480 11.38 -11.03 22.26
CA SER A 480 12.79 -11.39 22.26
C SER A 480 12.99 -12.70 21.48
N GLY A 481 14.07 -12.82 20.69
CA GLY A 481 14.42 -14.04 19.98
C GLY A 481 14.68 -13.86 18.49
N PRO A 482 15.06 -14.93 17.78
CA PRO A 482 15.49 -14.87 16.38
C PRO A 482 14.34 -14.46 15.45
N TYR A 483 14.68 -13.69 14.42
CA TYR A 483 13.69 -13.18 13.45
C TYR A 483 13.19 -14.25 12.48
N ARG A 484 14.03 -15.22 12.13
CA ARG A 484 13.72 -16.25 11.10
C ARG A 484 13.10 -15.61 9.84
N VAL A 485 11.86 -16.00 9.50
CA VAL A 485 11.10 -15.44 8.36
C VAL A 485 10.01 -14.46 8.79
N SER A 486 9.86 -14.20 10.10
CA SER A 486 8.88 -13.22 10.61
C SER A 486 9.19 -11.80 10.13
N LEU A 487 8.17 -11.12 9.65
CA LEU A 487 8.21 -9.71 9.25
C LEU A 487 7.78 -8.80 10.40
N TRP A 488 6.78 -9.24 11.19
CA TRP A 488 6.21 -8.43 12.26
C TRP A 488 7.21 -8.07 13.35
N LYS A 489 8.11 -8.97 13.71
CA LYS A 489 9.16 -8.70 14.72
C LYS A 489 9.97 -7.44 14.41
N ASN A 490 10.28 -7.21 13.12
CA ASN A 490 10.97 -6.00 12.71
C ASN A 490 10.04 -4.77 12.70
N ILE A 491 8.80 -4.92 12.25
CA ILE A 491 7.81 -3.84 12.24
C ILE A 491 7.58 -3.32 13.65
N ARG A 492 7.40 -4.23 14.63
CA ARG A 492 7.17 -3.91 16.04
C ARG A 492 8.27 -3.03 16.66
N ARG A 493 9.53 -3.22 16.27
CA ARG A 493 10.66 -2.39 16.74
C ARG A 493 10.47 -0.89 16.47
N GLY A 494 9.72 -0.54 15.44
CA GLY A 494 9.42 0.85 15.10
C GLY A 494 8.47 1.55 16.09
N TRP A 495 7.83 0.79 17.00
CA TRP A 495 6.82 1.33 17.92
C TRP A 495 7.36 2.46 18.80
N HIS A 496 8.52 2.27 19.41
CA HIS A 496 9.13 3.29 20.28
C HIS A 496 9.32 4.65 19.57
N SER A 497 9.62 4.63 18.27
CA SER A 497 9.77 5.86 17.50
C SER A 497 8.42 6.47 17.07
N LEU A 498 7.43 5.61 16.79
CA LEU A 498 6.11 6.04 16.35
C LEU A 498 5.26 6.57 17.52
N SER A 499 5.31 5.92 18.67
CA SER A 499 4.50 6.26 19.86
C SER A 499 4.72 7.70 20.33
N LYS A 500 5.91 8.26 20.09
CA LYS A 500 6.24 9.67 20.40
C LYS A 500 5.32 10.68 19.69
N PHE A 501 4.67 10.28 18.59
CA PHE A 501 3.78 11.13 17.78
C PHE A 501 2.30 10.75 17.91
N ILE A 502 1.97 9.88 18.87
CA ILE A 502 0.61 9.44 19.14
C ILE A 502 0.08 10.22 20.36
N LEU A 503 -1.16 10.67 20.26
CA LEU A 503 -1.96 11.21 21.34
C LEU A 503 -3.22 10.36 21.44
N TYR A 504 -3.70 10.11 22.66
CA TYR A 504 -4.95 9.43 22.89
C TYR A 504 -6.04 10.43 23.23
N GLU A 505 -7.18 10.35 22.54
CA GLU A 505 -8.42 11.03 22.89
C GLU A 505 -9.26 10.09 23.75
N ILE A 506 -9.62 10.55 24.93
CA ILE A 506 -10.32 9.74 25.92
C ILE A 506 -11.81 9.69 25.58
N GLY A 507 -12.31 8.47 25.38
CA GLY A 507 -13.73 8.15 25.34
C GLY A 507 -14.19 7.70 26.72
N ASP A 508 -14.24 6.37 26.96
CA ASP A 508 -14.53 5.77 28.26
C ASP A 508 -13.27 5.62 29.15
N GLY A 509 -12.09 5.82 28.61
CA GLY A 509 -10.80 5.76 29.29
C GLY A 509 -10.33 4.35 29.65
N SER A 510 -11.01 3.31 29.19
CA SER A 510 -10.72 1.90 29.55
C SER A 510 -9.46 1.36 28.90
N LYS A 511 -8.98 1.99 27.81
CA LYS A 511 -7.84 1.52 27.00
C LYS A 511 -6.61 2.44 27.07
N VAL A 512 -6.63 3.47 27.90
CA VAL A 512 -5.56 4.45 28.03
C VAL A 512 -5.03 4.45 29.47
N GLN A 513 -3.73 4.22 29.65
CA GLN A 513 -3.08 4.30 30.96
C GLN A 513 -2.91 5.77 31.37
N PHE A 514 -3.37 6.09 32.58
CA PHE A 514 -3.39 7.46 33.08
C PHE A 514 -1.99 8.08 33.10
N TRP A 515 -1.01 7.41 33.63
CA TRP A 515 0.33 7.94 33.82
C TRP A 515 1.27 7.73 32.64
N LEU A 516 1.15 6.59 31.95
CA LEU A 516 2.14 6.13 30.98
C LEU A 516 1.80 6.48 29.54
N ASP A 517 0.51 6.65 29.24
CA ASP A 517 0.07 7.03 27.90
C ASP A 517 -0.02 8.56 27.75
N ARG A 518 0.18 9.01 26.51
CA ARG A 518 0.09 10.43 26.19
C ARG A 518 -1.34 10.80 25.80
N TRP A 519 -2.13 11.24 26.76
CA TRP A 519 -3.49 11.71 26.55
C TRP A 519 -3.67 13.17 26.98
N CYS A 520 -2.81 13.65 27.86
CA CYS A 520 -2.80 15.01 28.40
C CYS A 520 -1.42 15.64 28.16
N GLY A 521 -1.40 16.82 27.56
CA GLY A 521 -0.17 17.61 27.35
C GLY A 521 0.78 17.10 26.26
N SER A 522 2.05 17.45 26.38
CA SER A 522 3.11 17.20 25.39
C SER A 522 3.87 15.89 25.59
N SER A 523 3.80 15.28 26.77
CA SER A 523 4.47 14.01 27.14
C SER A 523 3.55 13.21 28.07
N PRO A 524 3.84 11.92 28.34
CA PRO A 524 3.16 11.17 29.40
C PRO A 524 3.22 11.89 30.73
N LEU A 525 2.18 11.78 31.54
CA LEU A 525 2.12 12.43 32.86
C LEU A 525 3.24 11.96 33.81
N ALA A 526 3.66 10.69 33.70
CA ALA A 526 4.78 10.15 34.47
C ALA A 526 6.11 10.87 34.16
N ASP A 527 6.34 11.25 32.89
CA ASP A 527 7.55 11.98 32.49
C ASP A 527 7.49 13.44 32.87
N HIS A 528 6.29 14.04 32.86
CA HIS A 528 6.09 15.45 33.17
C HIS A 528 6.06 15.72 34.69
N TYR A 529 5.50 14.79 35.46
CA TYR A 529 5.37 14.86 36.91
C TYR A 529 5.99 13.63 37.62
N PRO A 530 7.30 13.41 37.52
CA PRO A 530 7.96 12.19 38.00
C PRO A 530 7.85 12.00 39.52
N ASP A 531 7.82 13.09 40.31
CA ASP A 531 7.69 13.02 41.76
C ASP A 531 6.30 12.58 42.20
N LEU A 532 5.24 13.07 41.53
CA LEU A 532 3.88 12.62 41.75
C LEU A 532 3.65 11.19 41.33
N TYR A 533 4.21 10.79 40.18
CA TYR A 533 4.17 9.39 39.71
C TYR A 533 4.84 8.44 40.71
N ARG A 534 5.96 8.86 41.33
CA ARG A 534 6.67 8.05 42.33
C ARG A 534 5.83 7.72 43.55
N ILE A 535 5.03 8.70 44.03
CA ILE A 535 4.17 8.54 45.19
C ILE A 535 2.76 8.02 44.88
N CYS A 536 2.39 7.87 43.62
CA CYS A 536 1.11 7.29 43.22
C CYS A 536 1.04 5.80 43.57
N CYS A 537 -0.09 5.37 44.21
CA CYS A 537 -0.34 3.98 44.53
C CYS A 537 -0.61 3.13 43.25
N ASN A 538 -1.43 3.65 42.35
CA ASN A 538 -1.90 2.94 41.17
C ASN A 538 -1.19 3.47 39.89
N LYS A 539 0.05 3.04 39.70
CA LYS A 539 0.90 3.51 38.57
C LYS A 539 0.42 3.00 37.20
N GLU A 540 -0.26 1.87 37.18
CA GLU A 540 -0.76 1.22 35.95
C GLU A 540 -2.26 1.44 35.71
N ALA A 541 -2.92 2.28 36.53
CA ALA A 541 -4.34 2.55 36.42
C ALA A 541 -4.71 3.10 35.04
N SER A 542 -5.87 2.66 34.54
CA SER A 542 -6.49 3.28 33.36
C SER A 542 -7.04 4.66 33.70
N VAL A 543 -7.32 5.47 32.67
CA VAL A 543 -8.04 6.72 32.86
C VAL A 543 -9.42 6.45 33.46
N ALA A 544 -10.09 5.37 33.05
CA ALA A 544 -11.40 4.96 33.57
C ALA A 544 -11.38 4.64 35.07
N ASP A 545 -10.29 4.03 35.58
CA ASP A 545 -10.18 3.68 37.00
C ASP A 545 -10.12 4.90 37.93
N LEU A 546 -9.59 6.02 37.41
CA LEU A 546 -9.39 7.25 38.16
C LEU A 546 -10.46 8.31 37.85
N MET A 547 -11.29 8.11 36.81
CA MET A 547 -12.29 9.05 36.33
C MET A 547 -13.66 8.72 36.89
N ARG A 548 -14.32 9.69 37.52
CA ARG A 548 -15.69 9.57 38.02
C ARG A 548 -16.53 10.75 37.55
N PHE A 549 -17.74 10.48 37.11
CA PHE A 549 -18.75 11.50 36.81
C PHE A 549 -19.82 11.50 37.88
N THR A 550 -19.98 12.64 38.57
CA THR A 550 -21.05 12.85 39.55
C THR A 550 -21.88 14.04 39.08
N ASN A 551 -23.15 13.84 38.81
CA ASN A 551 -24.06 14.87 38.29
C ASN A 551 -23.55 15.56 36.99
N GLY A 552 -22.86 14.83 36.12
CA GLY A 552 -22.28 15.36 34.87
C GLY A 552 -20.96 16.14 35.04
N VAL A 553 -20.46 16.24 36.26
CA VAL A 553 -19.16 16.87 36.56
C VAL A 553 -18.08 15.81 36.70
N LEU A 554 -16.96 16.04 36.02
CA LEU A 554 -15.80 15.15 36.08
C LEU A 554 -15.03 15.33 37.38
N HIS A 555 -14.77 14.23 38.08
CA HIS A 555 -13.93 14.15 39.26
C HIS A 555 -12.83 13.12 39.04
N TRP A 556 -11.63 13.39 39.57
CA TRP A 556 -10.50 12.50 39.52
C TRP A 556 -10.20 11.92 40.91
N ASP A 557 -10.11 10.59 41.02
CA ASP A 557 -9.90 9.88 42.29
C ASP A 557 -8.44 9.35 42.34
N PHE A 558 -7.55 10.15 42.92
CA PHE A 558 -6.14 9.82 43.07
C PHE A 558 -5.85 9.27 44.44
N GLN A 559 -5.04 8.19 44.48
CA GLN A 559 -4.50 7.65 45.72
C GLN A 559 -2.97 7.76 45.70
N PHE A 560 -2.48 8.59 46.65
CA PHE A 560 -1.05 8.73 46.91
C PHE A 560 -0.68 7.97 48.19
N CYS A 561 0.50 7.35 48.21
CA CYS A 561 1.01 6.57 49.37
C CYS A 561 1.39 7.49 50.58
N ARG A 562 1.49 8.80 50.36
CA ARG A 562 1.71 9.84 51.37
C ARG A 562 1.13 11.17 50.91
N GLU A 563 0.98 12.12 51.83
CA GLU A 563 0.61 13.48 51.47
C GLU A 563 1.67 14.18 50.63
N VAL A 564 1.21 15.11 49.78
CA VAL A 564 2.05 15.92 48.88
C VAL A 564 2.83 16.93 49.73
N HIS A 565 4.13 16.93 49.69
CA HIS A 565 4.96 17.89 50.43
C HIS A 565 4.88 19.30 49.83
N ASN A 566 5.17 20.33 50.67
CA ASN A 566 5.14 21.73 50.25
C ASN A 566 5.96 22.02 48.97
N ARG A 567 7.11 21.35 48.79
CA ARG A 567 7.96 21.48 47.61
C ARG A 567 7.33 20.89 46.35
N GLU A 568 6.33 20.01 46.47
CA GLU A 568 5.65 19.30 45.36
C GLU A 568 4.30 20.01 45.01
N LEU A 569 3.84 20.96 45.84
CA LEU A 569 2.54 21.61 45.70
C LEU A 569 2.39 22.37 44.37
N GLU A 570 3.43 23.03 43.89
CA GLU A 570 3.40 23.74 42.61
C GLU A 570 3.22 22.76 41.44
N ALA A 571 3.99 21.65 41.45
CA ALA A 571 3.86 20.57 40.47
C ALA A 571 2.46 19.93 40.57
N PHE A 572 1.92 19.74 41.76
CA PHE A 572 0.57 19.21 41.95
C PHE A 572 -0.52 20.12 41.40
N ARG A 573 -0.43 21.46 41.67
CA ARG A 573 -1.35 22.44 41.08
C ARG A 573 -1.30 22.43 39.55
N SER A 574 -0.10 22.41 38.98
CA SER A 574 0.09 22.31 37.51
C SER A 574 -0.51 21.03 36.95
N PHE A 575 -0.29 19.89 37.63
CA PHE A 575 -0.86 18.60 37.28
C PHE A 575 -2.38 18.62 37.25
N ILE A 576 -3.02 19.09 38.35
CA ILE A 576 -4.48 19.19 38.45
C ILE A 576 -5.04 20.09 37.32
N ASN A 577 -4.44 21.26 37.11
CA ASN A 577 -4.83 22.14 36.02
C ASN A 577 -4.77 21.45 34.65
N SER A 578 -3.68 20.71 34.38
CA SER A 578 -3.49 20.01 33.10
C SER A 578 -4.57 18.98 32.82
N ILE A 579 -4.93 18.15 33.81
CA ILE A 579 -5.92 17.08 33.62
C ILE A 579 -7.35 17.62 33.53
N TYR A 580 -7.72 18.68 34.29
CA TYR A 580 -9.04 19.29 34.18
C TYR A 580 -9.21 20.15 32.93
N CYS A 581 -8.12 20.69 32.36
CA CYS A 581 -8.17 21.40 31.08
C CYS A 581 -8.23 20.43 29.85
N THR A 582 -7.99 19.14 30.04
CA THR A 582 -8.04 18.16 28.97
C THR A 582 -9.47 17.64 28.77
N PRO A 583 -10.07 17.79 27.58
CA PRO A 583 -11.44 17.34 27.35
C PRO A 583 -11.52 15.82 27.40
N VAL A 584 -12.36 15.28 28.27
CA VAL A 584 -12.66 13.85 28.40
C VAL A 584 -14.16 13.65 28.19
N ARG A 585 -14.53 12.69 27.36
CA ARG A 585 -15.95 12.49 27.00
C ARG A 585 -16.72 11.66 28.01
N GLY A 586 -16.04 10.74 28.70
CA GLY A 586 -16.65 9.82 29.67
C GLY A 586 -17.48 8.70 29.05
N ASN A 587 -17.61 8.68 27.73
CA ASN A 587 -18.34 7.64 26.98
C ASN A 587 -17.74 7.43 25.59
N GLY A 588 -18.06 6.27 25.00
CA GLY A 588 -17.56 5.87 23.70
C GLY A 588 -16.13 5.33 23.72
N GLU A 589 -15.63 4.86 22.60
CA GLU A 589 -14.29 4.28 22.51
C GLU A 589 -13.18 5.32 22.57
N ASP A 590 -12.07 4.96 23.24
CA ASP A 590 -10.81 5.71 23.17
C ASP A 590 -10.24 5.68 21.76
N LYS A 591 -9.67 6.82 21.32
CA LYS A 591 -9.15 6.99 19.95
C LYS A 591 -7.69 7.41 19.95
N ARG A 592 -6.95 6.88 18.96
CA ARG A 592 -5.59 7.38 18.67
C ARG A 592 -5.65 8.52 17.69
N CYS A 593 -4.97 9.61 18.04
CA CYS A 593 -4.81 10.76 17.18
C CYS A 593 -3.37 10.96 16.77
N TRP A 594 -3.18 11.38 15.53
CA TRP A 594 -1.87 11.70 14.99
C TRP A 594 -1.52 13.14 15.37
N LEU A 595 -0.57 13.32 16.29
CA LEU A 595 -0.24 14.60 16.88
C LEU A 595 0.09 15.71 15.85
N PRO A 596 0.90 15.44 14.81
CA PRO A 596 1.29 16.49 13.86
C PRO A 596 0.12 17.01 13.01
N CYS A 597 -0.95 16.24 12.86
CA CYS A 597 -2.15 16.65 12.11
C CYS A 597 -3.37 15.86 12.58
N LYS A 598 -4.05 16.38 13.62
CA LYS A 598 -5.24 15.73 14.22
C LYS A 598 -6.36 15.50 13.19
N SER A 599 -6.60 16.45 12.29
CA SER A 599 -7.71 16.41 11.33
C SER A 599 -7.52 15.41 10.19
N LYS A 600 -6.27 15.11 9.77
CA LYS A 600 -5.96 14.23 8.62
C LYS A 600 -5.51 12.83 9.01
N GLY A 601 -5.30 12.58 10.32
CA GLY A 601 -4.78 11.32 10.81
C GLY A 601 -3.34 11.02 10.33
N PHE A 602 -2.91 9.76 10.49
CA PHE A 602 -1.57 9.31 10.10
C PHE A 602 -1.42 9.26 8.58
N THR A 603 -0.33 9.84 8.09
CA THR A 603 0.14 9.65 6.71
C THR A 603 1.62 9.30 6.68
N ILE A 604 2.01 8.40 5.76
CA ILE A 604 3.42 8.01 5.57
C ILE A 604 4.29 9.23 5.27
N SER A 605 3.76 10.20 4.50
CA SER A 605 4.47 11.43 4.15
C SER A 605 4.76 12.30 5.39
N ALA A 606 3.76 12.50 6.25
CA ALA A 606 3.94 13.27 7.48
C ALA A 606 4.97 12.60 8.41
N TYR A 607 4.86 11.27 8.59
CA TYR A 607 5.81 10.53 9.42
C TYR A 607 7.23 10.55 8.84
N TYR A 608 7.38 10.41 7.51
CA TYR A 608 8.68 10.53 6.85
C TYR A 608 9.33 11.89 7.10
N HIS A 609 8.58 12.99 6.97
CA HIS A 609 9.09 14.34 7.22
C HIS A 609 9.51 14.56 8.67
N LEU A 610 8.80 13.98 9.63
CA LEU A 610 9.20 14.03 11.04
C LEU A 610 10.50 13.28 11.30
N LEU A 611 10.67 12.10 10.68
CA LEU A 611 11.89 11.30 10.81
C LEU A 611 13.12 11.94 10.15
N VAL A 612 12.91 12.72 9.09
CA VAL A 612 14.00 13.48 8.43
C VAL A 612 14.43 14.69 9.27
N GLY A 613 13.51 15.23 10.08
CA GLY A 613 13.73 16.45 10.86
C GLY A 613 13.63 17.72 10.02
N HIS A 614 13.45 18.83 10.68
CA HIS A 614 13.53 20.16 10.07
C HIS A 614 14.93 20.74 10.30
N SER A 615 15.60 21.16 9.23
CA SER A 615 16.76 22.02 9.33
C SER A 615 16.25 23.45 9.58
N GLU A 616 16.79 24.12 10.57
CA GLU A 616 16.49 25.54 10.83
C GLU A 616 17.05 26.48 9.75
N GLN A 617 17.88 25.96 8.85
CA GLN A 617 18.44 26.76 7.76
C GLN A 617 17.37 27.13 6.73
N PHE A 618 17.12 28.42 6.63
CA PHE A 618 16.27 28.97 5.59
C PHE A 618 16.95 28.86 4.22
N PHE A 619 16.34 28.16 3.27
CA PHE A 619 16.81 28.09 1.89
C PHE A 619 15.74 28.65 0.95
N PRO A 620 16.09 29.55 -0.01
CA PRO A 620 15.12 30.25 -0.85
C PRO A 620 14.59 29.35 -1.99
N TRP A 621 14.11 28.16 -1.67
CA TRP A 621 13.71 27.14 -2.63
C TRP A 621 12.56 27.56 -3.54
N LYS A 622 11.64 28.45 -3.04
CA LYS A 622 10.49 28.92 -3.85
C LYS A 622 10.97 29.77 -5.02
N SER A 623 11.96 30.62 -4.80
CA SER A 623 12.56 31.47 -5.85
C SER A 623 13.32 30.65 -6.90
N ILE A 624 13.80 29.44 -6.56
CA ILE A 624 14.55 28.57 -7.48
C ILE A 624 13.61 27.61 -8.23
N TRP A 625 12.68 26.94 -7.51
CA TRP A 625 11.96 25.80 -8.06
C TRP A 625 10.49 26.08 -8.45
N LYS A 626 9.90 27.21 -7.99
CA LYS A 626 8.53 27.60 -8.37
C LYS A 626 8.47 28.53 -9.60
N GLN A 627 9.59 29.02 -10.06
CA GLN A 627 9.65 29.89 -11.24
C GLN A 627 9.46 29.07 -12.53
N LYS A 628 8.84 29.69 -13.53
CA LYS A 628 8.65 29.13 -14.88
C LYS A 628 9.95 29.22 -15.71
N ILE A 629 11.04 28.64 -15.22
CA ILE A 629 12.34 28.61 -15.89
C ILE A 629 12.71 27.17 -16.26
N PRO A 630 13.56 26.97 -17.28
CA PRO A 630 14.03 25.64 -17.64
C PRO A 630 14.71 24.93 -16.47
N SER A 631 14.40 23.65 -16.28
CA SER A 631 14.89 22.84 -15.14
C SER A 631 16.42 22.80 -15.05
N ARG A 632 17.14 22.93 -16.17
CA ARG A 632 18.61 23.02 -16.19
C ARG A 632 19.12 24.29 -15.52
N VAL A 633 18.39 25.42 -15.71
CA VAL A 633 18.75 26.71 -15.10
C VAL A 633 18.46 26.67 -13.61
N ALA A 634 17.26 26.17 -13.20
CA ALA A 634 16.92 25.99 -11.80
C ALA A 634 17.93 25.10 -11.06
N PHE A 635 18.40 24.01 -11.69
CA PHE A 635 19.42 23.14 -11.13
C PHE A 635 20.78 23.86 -10.97
N PHE A 636 21.17 24.68 -11.94
CA PHE A 636 22.38 25.48 -11.86
C PHE A 636 22.31 26.50 -10.72
N VAL A 637 21.22 27.29 -10.66
CA VAL A 637 20.97 28.26 -9.58
C VAL A 637 20.99 27.58 -8.21
N TRP A 638 20.40 26.38 -8.09
CA TRP A 638 20.46 25.59 -6.86
C TRP A 638 21.89 25.24 -6.44
N THR A 639 22.75 24.81 -7.38
CA THR A 639 24.16 24.52 -7.06
C THR A 639 24.96 25.80 -6.72
N ALA A 640 24.63 26.93 -7.34
CA ALA A 640 25.22 28.22 -7.02
C ALA A 640 24.81 28.70 -5.61
N ALA A 641 23.51 28.63 -5.27
CA ALA A 641 23.01 28.99 -3.95
C ALA A 641 23.58 28.14 -2.80
N LEU A 642 24.00 26.91 -3.09
CA LEU A 642 24.72 26.05 -2.15
C LEU A 642 26.24 26.30 -2.12
N GLY A 643 26.79 27.21 -2.91
CA GLY A 643 28.21 27.41 -3.00
C GLY A 643 28.98 26.25 -3.66
N LYS A 644 28.35 25.46 -4.53
CA LYS A 644 28.87 24.18 -5.05
C LYS A 644 29.09 24.15 -6.57
N CYS A 645 29.01 25.30 -7.25
CA CYS A 645 29.41 25.40 -8.66
C CYS A 645 30.91 25.09 -8.87
N LEU A 646 31.28 24.68 -10.07
CA LEU A 646 32.69 24.41 -10.43
C LEU A 646 33.43 25.71 -10.74
N THR A 647 33.53 26.60 -9.77
CA THR A 647 34.39 27.77 -9.76
C THR A 647 35.82 27.36 -9.40
N ILE A 648 36.80 28.19 -9.74
CA ILE A 648 38.24 27.88 -9.54
C ILE A 648 38.54 27.56 -8.08
N ASP A 649 37.96 28.30 -7.14
CA ASP A 649 38.09 28.02 -5.71
C ASP A 649 37.59 26.64 -5.33
N ASN A 650 36.41 26.18 -5.87
CA ASN A 650 35.86 24.86 -5.64
C ASN A 650 36.64 23.74 -6.36
N LEU A 651 37.21 24.01 -7.53
CA LEU A 651 38.10 23.08 -8.22
C LEU A 651 39.40 22.85 -7.43
N ARG A 652 40.01 23.95 -6.90
CA ARG A 652 41.20 23.86 -6.02
C ARG A 652 40.92 23.08 -4.73
N LYS A 653 39.77 23.30 -4.08
CA LYS A 653 39.33 22.48 -2.94
C LYS A 653 39.24 21.01 -3.29
N ARG A 654 39.05 20.67 -4.57
CA ARG A 654 39.00 19.29 -5.11
C ARG A 654 40.37 18.80 -5.61
N LYS A 655 41.46 19.51 -5.27
CA LYS A 655 42.85 19.20 -5.64
C LYS A 655 43.12 19.29 -7.16
N VAL A 656 42.36 20.06 -7.89
CA VAL A 656 42.68 20.39 -9.29
C VAL A 656 43.72 21.53 -9.27
N CYS A 657 44.88 21.31 -9.87
CA CYS A 657 45.93 22.33 -9.99
C CYS A 657 45.54 23.34 -11.06
N ILE A 658 45.11 24.53 -10.65
CA ILE A 658 44.67 25.61 -11.51
C ILE A 658 45.00 26.95 -10.87
N VAL A 659 45.36 27.95 -11.69
CA VAL A 659 45.67 29.30 -11.22
C VAL A 659 44.42 29.98 -10.66
N ASP A 660 44.57 30.68 -9.54
CA ASP A 660 43.48 31.31 -8.81
C ASP A 660 43.18 32.73 -9.28
N TRP A 661 42.56 32.84 -10.43
CA TRP A 661 42.05 34.12 -10.93
C TRP A 661 40.74 33.97 -11.68
N CYS A 662 39.88 34.97 -11.65
CA CYS A 662 38.68 35.00 -12.43
C CYS A 662 38.99 35.03 -13.93
N TYR A 663 38.51 34.06 -14.69
CA TYR A 663 38.73 33.97 -16.12
C TYR A 663 38.18 35.19 -16.88
N THR A 664 37.12 35.81 -16.38
CA THR A 664 36.43 36.94 -17.02
C THR A 664 37.26 38.25 -16.82
N CYS A 665 37.47 38.71 -15.60
CA CYS A 665 38.11 39.97 -15.31
C CYS A 665 39.62 39.87 -15.07
N LYS A 666 40.17 38.68 -14.83
CA LYS A 666 41.57 38.39 -14.53
C LYS A 666 42.21 39.23 -13.37
N CYS A 667 41.36 39.87 -12.55
CA CYS A 667 41.79 40.75 -11.49
C CYS A 667 41.72 40.15 -10.09
N ASN A 668 40.80 39.20 -9.87
CA ASN A 668 40.54 38.62 -8.55
C ASN A 668 40.39 37.10 -8.62
N SER A 669 40.42 36.46 -7.46
CA SER A 669 40.11 35.05 -7.26
C SER A 669 38.68 34.72 -7.74
N GLU A 670 38.48 33.60 -8.48
CA GLU A 670 37.18 33.20 -8.95
C GLU A 670 36.41 32.44 -7.87
N THR A 671 35.58 33.15 -7.17
CA THR A 671 34.56 32.57 -6.25
C THR A 671 33.15 32.76 -6.84
N ILE A 672 32.15 32.09 -6.26
CA ILE A 672 30.77 32.25 -6.69
C ILE A 672 30.28 33.66 -6.50
N ASP A 673 30.56 34.26 -5.35
CA ASP A 673 30.18 35.64 -5.03
C ASP A 673 30.88 36.66 -5.97
N HIS A 674 32.19 36.45 -6.23
CA HIS A 674 32.89 37.29 -7.21
C HIS A 674 32.24 37.15 -8.59
N LEU A 675 32.06 35.93 -9.07
CA LEU A 675 31.57 35.66 -10.43
C LEU A 675 30.15 36.18 -10.70
N PHE A 676 29.25 36.11 -9.70
CA PHE A 676 27.84 36.49 -9.88
C PHE A 676 27.48 37.86 -9.31
N LEU A 677 28.20 38.39 -8.34
CA LEU A 677 27.88 39.62 -7.65
C LEU A 677 28.92 40.75 -7.85
N HIS A 678 30.20 40.41 -7.92
CA HIS A 678 31.27 41.39 -7.78
C HIS A 678 32.18 41.53 -9.02
N CYS A 679 32.08 40.64 -10.03
CA CYS A 679 32.93 40.73 -11.22
C CYS A 679 32.62 41.98 -12.05
N PRO A 680 33.60 42.90 -12.29
CA PRO A 680 33.35 44.15 -13.00
C PRO A 680 32.82 43.93 -14.43
N ASP A 681 33.44 43.03 -15.19
CA ASP A 681 33.12 42.76 -16.59
C ASP A 681 31.73 42.14 -16.78
N ARG A 682 31.15 41.49 -15.76
CA ARG A 682 29.79 40.99 -15.81
C ARG A 682 28.73 42.02 -15.40
N LYS A 683 29.11 43.01 -14.55
CA LYS A 683 28.21 44.12 -14.22
C LYS A 683 27.91 45.00 -15.41
N SER A 684 28.89 45.22 -16.31
CA SER A 684 28.70 45.98 -17.54
C SER A 684 27.76 45.26 -18.52
N SER A 685 27.94 43.95 -18.73
CA SER A 685 27.12 43.20 -19.67
C SER A 685 25.66 42.96 -19.20
N CYS A 686 25.35 43.07 -17.89
CA CYS A 686 23.99 43.05 -17.37
C CYS A 686 23.27 44.42 -17.50
N ARG A 687 24.02 45.54 -17.51
CA ARG A 687 23.42 46.87 -17.69
C ARG A 687 23.06 47.18 -19.16
N GLU A 688 23.69 46.52 -20.12
CA GLU A 688 23.37 46.68 -21.55
C GLU A 688 22.19 45.84 -22.06
N ARG A 689 21.58 45.01 -21.19
CA ARG A 689 20.44 44.12 -21.55
C ARG A 689 19.15 44.33 -20.73
N VAL A 690 19.01 45.48 -20.04
CA VAL A 690 17.76 45.91 -19.38
C VAL A 690 17.08 46.99 -20.15
#